data_129943d831d2f64df573ed9dbea36f05
#
_entry.id   129943d831d2f64df573ed9dbea36f05
#
_cell.length_a   1.000
_cell.length_b   1.000
_cell.length_c   1.000
_cell.angle_alpha   90.00
_cell.angle_beta   90.00
_cell.angle_gamma   90.00
#
_symmetry.space_group_name_H-M   'P 1'
#
loop_
_entity.id
_entity.type
_entity.pdbx_description
1 polymer ?
#
loop_
_entity_poly.entity_id
_entity_poly.type
_entity_poly.pdbx_seq_one_letter_code
_entity_poly.pdbx_strand_id
1 'polypeptide(L)'
;MKTQDARWIRIRDLFGLAVNLPADERSAFLDRNCGDDPALRDELNSLLVSDIEHTKGARSRGPLTGAIGAAVESSTRSRREEILGSIIGPYRLKSILGHGGTGTVYLGERADRQYSAQVAVKVVEGAALNAEISRRFKAERQILASLNHANIARLIDAGESKDGYPYLVMEYVHGETIDKYCDRLRLGVEQRLELLLKVCNAVQYAHQNLVVHRDLKPGNILVTPDGTPKLLDFGIAKLLDTSEAAAAMALTRMNDRVLTPEYASPEQILGQTVTTSSDVYSLGVILYELLTGLRPYKVSGTSQLELERTICLLDPARASTVIRQALSSAANDPAPSRNIHLISEARQITPMRLRARLGGDLDAILMRALRKEAIHRYSSVEQFANDLRRHLASEPVLARQGNWAYYAQRFTRRHALGVSAATAFIAMLTAGLIFMSVQNKRIAEQRDVATREKQTSEAVANFMVNVFAAADPFTVQDKQVTATELLDKSADNIRNDLAQQPIVKARLLEAIGRSYTRQGRADRGVGLLAEALEMRRREEKPNSPAIAIALKNLGESQLFHHETEAARKSFDEARQILEANDQQATSEYADIALNIGRVEYDRGDAVQARHLIEAALPLLRSAYGPQHAEIGSALISLGYVLQWQNEYGPMEGVARQAVQIYQHSVPELHPDRLQAESLLAESLFNQGRIEEAAPLVEKVFLDKQKVFGDKSSRVAEQLQLLIELRRRQGRLVEAEELAREA
;
A
#
# COMPACT_ATOMS: atom_id res chain seq x y z
N MET A 1 4.80 -47.93 -31.58
CA MET A 1 5.30 -46.54 -31.33
C MET A 1 5.53 -46.25 -29.86
N LYS A 2 4.63 -46.54 -28.90
CA LYS A 2 4.84 -46.21 -27.48
C LYS A 2 6.00 -46.91 -26.74
N THR A 3 6.46 -48.04 -27.18
CA THR A 3 7.56 -48.84 -26.57
C THR A 3 8.97 -48.38 -26.97
N GLN A 4 9.13 -47.85 -28.17
CA GLN A 4 10.43 -47.34 -28.65
C GLN A 4 10.80 -45.98 -27.99
N ASP A 5 9.82 -45.13 -27.78
CA ASP A 5 10.03 -43.84 -27.10
C ASP A 5 10.43 -44.02 -25.62
N ALA A 6 9.85 -45.00 -24.93
CA ALA A 6 10.18 -45.29 -23.52
C ALA A 6 11.62 -45.85 -23.39
N ARG A 7 12.09 -46.65 -24.35
CA ARG A 7 13.46 -47.20 -24.36
C ARG A 7 14.48 -46.06 -24.58
N TRP A 8 14.20 -45.17 -25.52
CA TRP A 8 15.07 -44.02 -25.81
C TRP A 8 15.19 -43.06 -24.59
N ILE A 9 14.12 -42.81 -23.89
CA ILE A 9 14.13 -42.00 -22.67
C ILE A 9 15.03 -42.64 -21.60
N ARG A 10 14.93 -43.96 -21.43
CA ARG A 10 15.75 -44.70 -20.46
C ARG A 10 17.24 -44.72 -20.85
N ILE A 11 17.57 -44.90 -22.13
CA ILE A 11 18.96 -44.79 -22.63
C ILE A 11 19.53 -43.42 -22.36
N ARG A 12 18.79 -42.38 -22.67
CA ARG A 12 19.18 -40.98 -22.46
C ARG A 12 19.47 -40.68 -20.99
N ASP A 13 18.57 -41.08 -20.08
CA ASP A 13 18.69 -40.78 -18.67
C ASP A 13 19.87 -41.51 -18.02
N LEU A 14 20.07 -42.80 -18.37
CA LEU A 14 21.19 -43.56 -17.87
C LEU A 14 22.54 -43.12 -18.46
N PHE A 15 22.59 -42.74 -19.74
CA PHE A 15 23.78 -42.16 -20.33
C PHE A 15 24.19 -40.86 -19.70
N GLY A 16 23.22 -39.96 -19.45
CA GLY A 16 23.47 -38.68 -18.82
C GLY A 16 24.02 -38.79 -17.38
N LEU A 17 23.64 -39.83 -16.66
CA LEU A 17 24.20 -40.12 -15.34
C LEU A 17 25.58 -40.79 -15.45
N ALA A 18 25.77 -41.74 -16.34
CA ALA A 18 27.01 -42.50 -16.51
C ALA A 18 28.19 -41.66 -17.03
N VAL A 19 27.92 -40.69 -17.91
CA VAL A 19 28.95 -39.77 -18.47
C VAL A 19 29.63 -38.93 -17.40
N ASN A 20 28.90 -38.56 -16.36
CA ASN A 20 29.40 -37.69 -15.25
C ASN A 20 30.15 -38.48 -14.17
N LEU A 21 30.21 -39.82 -14.26
CA LEU A 21 30.95 -40.68 -13.31
C LEU A 21 32.39 -40.87 -13.74
N PRO A 22 33.34 -41.08 -12.80
CA PRO A 22 34.69 -41.52 -13.09
C PRO A 22 34.68 -42.81 -13.90
N ALA A 23 35.70 -43.01 -14.78
CA ALA A 23 35.74 -44.15 -15.73
C ALA A 23 35.69 -45.53 -15.07
N ASP A 24 36.25 -45.64 -13.89
CA ASP A 24 36.28 -46.85 -13.05
C ASP A 24 34.92 -47.18 -12.41
N GLU A 25 34.06 -46.21 -12.21
CA GLU A 25 32.72 -46.37 -11.60
C GLU A 25 31.61 -46.65 -12.64
N ARG A 26 31.84 -46.35 -13.92
CA ARG A 26 30.84 -46.45 -15.00
C ARG A 26 30.32 -47.86 -15.22
N SER A 27 31.22 -48.86 -15.23
CA SER A 27 30.83 -50.26 -15.42
C SER A 27 29.92 -50.74 -14.29
N ALA A 28 30.28 -50.46 -13.03
CA ALA A 28 29.47 -50.81 -11.87
C ALA A 28 28.10 -50.05 -11.81
N PHE A 29 28.05 -48.87 -12.36
CA PHE A 29 26.79 -48.13 -12.51
C PHE A 29 25.86 -48.76 -13.56
N LEU A 30 26.43 -49.15 -14.73
CA LEU A 30 25.64 -49.79 -15.78
C LEU A 30 25.13 -51.18 -15.32
N ASP A 31 25.96 -51.96 -14.60
CA ASP A 31 25.55 -53.24 -14.03
C ASP A 31 24.36 -53.13 -13.09
N ARG A 32 24.31 -52.08 -12.30
CA ARG A 32 23.21 -51.84 -11.33
C ARG A 32 21.94 -51.29 -11.97
N ASN A 33 22.04 -50.54 -13.08
CA ASN A 33 20.90 -49.79 -13.60
C ASN A 33 20.33 -50.33 -14.92
N CYS A 34 21.09 -51.17 -15.66
CA CYS A 34 20.60 -51.85 -16.86
C CYS A 34 19.84 -53.16 -16.56
N GLY A 35 20.02 -53.76 -15.36
CA GLY A 35 19.36 -54.99 -14.96
C GLY A 35 19.68 -56.15 -15.93
N ASP A 36 18.67 -56.95 -16.26
CA ASP A 36 18.78 -58.11 -17.17
C ASP A 36 18.62 -57.76 -18.67
N ASP A 37 18.84 -56.48 -19.07
CA ASP A 37 18.78 -56.05 -20.49
C ASP A 37 20.20 -55.85 -21.07
N PRO A 38 20.82 -56.88 -21.59
CA PRO A 38 22.17 -56.82 -22.16
C PRO A 38 22.23 -55.91 -23.41
N ALA A 39 21.15 -55.80 -24.16
CA ALA A 39 21.09 -54.92 -25.33
C ALA A 39 21.11 -53.43 -24.97
N LEU A 40 20.47 -53.06 -23.86
CA LEU A 40 20.52 -51.70 -23.31
C LEU A 40 21.93 -51.37 -22.80
N ARG A 41 22.59 -52.33 -22.15
CA ARG A 41 23.95 -52.17 -21.62
C ARG A 41 24.98 -51.98 -22.77
N ASP A 42 24.90 -52.82 -23.83
CA ASP A 42 25.80 -52.74 -24.98
C ASP A 42 25.63 -51.41 -25.73
N GLU A 43 24.41 -50.96 -25.89
CA GLU A 43 24.10 -49.65 -26.49
C GLU A 43 24.65 -48.48 -25.70
N LEU A 44 24.50 -48.49 -24.34
CA LEU A 44 25.10 -47.48 -23.44
C LEU A 44 26.62 -47.54 -23.41
N ASN A 45 27.23 -48.75 -23.42
CA ASN A 45 28.67 -48.89 -23.52
C ASN A 45 29.22 -48.34 -24.85
N SER A 46 28.55 -48.65 -25.98
CA SER A 46 28.93 -48.11 -27.29
C SER A 46 28.90 -46.57 -27.30
N LEU A 47 27.89 -45.96 -26.68
CA LEU A 47 27.79 -44.52 -26.58
C LEU A 47 28.89 -43.93 -25.70
N LEU A 48 29.20 -44.57 -24.57
CA LEU A 48 30.29 -44.10 -23.63
C LEU A 48 31.68 -44.28 -24.24
N VAL A 49 31.94 -45.36 -25.02
CA VAL A 49 33.21 -45.55 -25.75
C VAL A 49 33.36 -44.49 -26.83
N SER A 50 32.30 -44.22 -27.57
CA SER A 50 32.29 -43.17 -28.61
C SER A 50 32.55 -41.78 -28.00
N ASP A 51 32.02 -41.47 -26.80
CA ASP A 51 32.28 -40.22 -26.07
C ASP A 51 33.77 -40.12 -25.65
N ILE A 52 34.38 -41.25 -25.21
CA ILE A 52 35.80 -41.30 -24.80
C ILE A 52 36.72 -41.14 -26.00
N GLU A 53 36.39 -41.75 -27.13
CA GLU A 53 37.19 -41.63 -28.36
C GLU A 53 37.14 -40.22 -28.94
N HIS A 54 35.98 -39.57 -28.92
CA HIS A 54 35.86 -38.16 -29.30
C HIS A 54 36.59 -37.20 -28.35
N THR A 55 36.62 -37.49 -27.07
CA THR A 55 37.34 -36.66 -26.06
C THR A 55 38.86 -36.85 -26.18
N LYS A 56 39.34 -38.04 -26.54
CA LYS A 56 40.78 -38.33 -26.81
C LYS A 56 41.23 -37.79 -28.19
N GLY A 57 40.35 -37.80 -29.19
CA GLY A 57 40.63 -37.28 -30.55
C GLY A 57 40.83 -35.76 -30.61
N ALA A 58 40.27 -35.01 -29.64
CA ALA A 58 40.41 -33.57 -29.54
C ALA A 58 41.85 -33.13 -29.09
N ARG A 59 42.65 -34.02 -28.54
CA ARG A 59 44.03 -33.70 -28.07
C ARG A 59 45.13 -34.17 -29.04
N SER A 60 44.82 -34.83 -30.16
CA SER A 60 45.80 -35.30 -31.11
C SER A 60 45.49 -34.94 -32.57
N ARG A 61 45.12 -33.66 -32.83
CA ARG A 61 45.22 -33.15 -34.22
C ARG A 61 46.65 -32.87 -34.50
N GLY A 62 47.32 -33.82 -35.12
CA GLY A 62 48.67 -33.63 -35.64
C GLY A 62 48.68 -32.58 -36.75
N PRO A 63 49.87 -32.04 -37.11
CA PRO A 63 50.05 -30.93 -38.05
C PRO A 63 49.55 -31.23 -39.49
N LEU A 64 49.26 -32.48 -39.86
CA LEU A 64 48.75 -32.86 -41.18
C LEU A 64 47.29 -32.50 -41.47
N THR A 65 46.37 -32.58 -40.51
CA THR A 65 44.95 -32.18 -40.69
C THR A 65 44.76 -30.67 -40.75
N GLY A 66 45.58 -29.91 -40.04
CA GLY A 66 45.63 -28.45 -40.15
C GLY A 66 46.16 -27.99 -41.51
N ALA A 67 47.16 -28.71 -42.06
CA ALA A 67 47.77 -28.37 -43.36
C ALA A 67 46.82 -28.68 -44.55
N ILE A 68 46.06 -29.77 -44.48
CA ILE A 68 45.06 -30.10 -45.52
C ILE A 68 43.89 -29.11 -45.46
N GLY A 69 43.37 -28.75 -44.26
CA GLY A 69 42.36 -27.75 -44.10
C GLY A 69 42.81 -26.34 -44.60
N ALA A 70 44.03 -25.94 -44.26
CA ALA A 70 44.61 -24.68 -44.73
C ALA A 70 44.89 -24.71 -46.26
N ALA A 71 45.26 -25.84 -46.82
CA ALA A 71 45.49 -25.98 -48.27
C ALA A 71 44.14 -25.95 -49.05
N VAL A 72 43.09 -26.55 -48.54
CA VAL A 72 41.74 -26.47 -49.11
C VAL A 72 41.14 -25.05 -48.96
N GLU A 73 41.34 -24.37 -47.83
CA GLU A 73 40.94 -22.97 -47.66
C GLU A 73 41.72 -22.04 -48.55
N SER A 74 43.05 -22.26 -48.72
CA SER A 74 43.88 -21.42 -49.58
C SER A 74 43.51 -21.64 -51.07
N SER A 75 43.25 -22.87 -51.51
CA SER A 75 42.81 -23.16 -52.89
C SER A 75 41.43 -22.60 -53.20
N THR A 76 40.49 -22.66 -52.22
CA THR A 76 39.16 -22.06 -52.38
C THR A 76 39.25 -20.53 -52.36
N ARG A 77 40.11 -19.94 -51.57
CA ARG A 77 40.38 -18.49 -51.55
C ARG A 77 40.98 -17.99 -52.85
N SER A 78 42.02 -18.65 -53.35
CA SER A 78 42.59 -18.35 -54.67
C SER A 78 41.56 -18.39 -55.78
N ARG A 79 40.70 -19.39 -55.79
CA ARG A 79 39.63 -19.52 -56.79
C ARG A 79 38.58 -18.43 -56.69
N ARG A 80 38.23 -17.97 -55.47
CA ARG A 80 37.29 -16.83 -55.23
C ARG A 80 37.88 -15.52 -55.74
N GLU A 81 39.19 -15.34 -55.62
CA GLU A 81 39.92 -14.16 -56.11
C GLU A 81 40.09 -14.21 -57.64
N GLU A 82 40.25 -15.39 -58.24
CA GLU A 82 40.34 -15.59 -59.69
C GLU A 82 39.04 -15.24 -60.44
N ILE A 83 37.88 -15.39 -59.78
CA ILE A 83 36.59 -15.01 -60.35
C ILE A 83 36.38 -13.49 -60.32
N LEU A 84 37.14 -12.70 -59.52
CA LEU A 84 37.04 -11.25 -59.55
C LEU A 84 37.43 -10.65 -60.91
N GLY A 85 36.59 -9.74 -61.39
CA GLY A 85 36.75 -9.17 -62.74
C GLY A 85 36.11 -9.97 -63.87
N SER A 86 35.74 -11.24 -63.63
CA SER A 86 35.05 -12.08 -64.61
C SER A 86 33.63 -11.59 -64.85
N ILE A 87 33.03 -12.04 -65.95
CA ILE A 87 31.64 -11.73 -66.32
C ILE A 87 30.80 -12.99 -66.15
N ILE A 88 29.82 -12.88 -65.23
CA ILE A 88 28.81 -13.93 -65.02
C ILE A 88 27.46 -13.39 -65.51
N GLY A 89 26.91 -14.05 -66.54
CA GLY A 89 25.77 -13.49 -67.26
C GLY A 89 26.08 -12.08 -67.78
N PRO A 90 25.24 -11.07 -67.63
CA PRO A 90 25.51 -9.72 -68.00
C PRO A 90 26.26 -8.88 -66.90
N TYR A 91 26.77 -9.49 -65.86
CA TYR A 91 27.29 -8.80 -64.68
C TYR A 91 28.81 -9.02 -64.49
N ARG A 92 29.58 -7.95 -64.30
CA ARG A 92 31.00 -8.02 -63.97
C ARG A 92 31.17 -7.98 -62.45
N LEU A 93 31.90 -8.93 -61.89
CA LEU A 93 32.17 -9.04 -60.47
C LEU A 93 33.29 -8.08 -60.05
N LYS A 94 33.04 -7.21 -59.03
CA LYS A 94 33.97 -6.14 -58.59
C LYS A 94 34.70 -6.50 -57.29
N SER A 95 33.95 -6.92 -56.27
CA SER A 95 34.49 -7.26 -54.95
C SER A 95 33.67 -8.31 -54.29
N ILE A 96 34.26 -9.01 -53.32
CA ILE A 96 33.53 -9.95 -52.46
C ILE A 96 32.78 -9.16 -51.39
N LEU A 97 31.48 -9.37 -51.28
CA LEU A 97 30.60 -8.84 -50.23
C LEU A 97 30.55 -9.73 -49.01
N GLY A 98 30.63 -11.04 -49.22
CA GLY A 98 30.58 -12.05 -48.16
C GLY A 98 30.72 -13.45 -48.70
N HIS A 99 31.04 -14.41 -47.82
CA HIS A 99 31.10 -15.83 -48.15
C HIS A 99 30.38 -16.62 -47.03
N GLY A 100 29.79 -17.72 -47.41
CA GLY A 100 29.10 -18.62 -46.48
C GLY A 100 29.09 -20.06 -47.02
N GLY A 101 28.54 -20.99 -46.26
CA GLY A 101 28.51 -22.42 -46.62
C GLY A 101 27.76 -22.75 -47.90
N THR A 102 26.98 -21.82 -48.44
CA THR A 102 26.18 -21.98 -49.64
C THR A 102 26.73 -21.27 -50.86
N GLY A 103 27.87 -20.59 -50.74
CA GLY A 103 28.50 -19.88 -51.84
C GLY A 103 29.08 -18.51 -51.47
N THR A 104 29.59 -17.82 -52.46
CA THR A 104 30.18 -16.48 -52.28
C THR A 104 29.31 -15.42 -52.96
N VAL A 105 29.11 -14.28 -52.25
CA VAL A 105 28.37 -13.14 -52.76
C VAL A 105 29.34 -12.05 -53.18
N TYR A 106 29.19 -11.60 -54.41
CA TYR A 106 30.01 -10.58 -55.03
C TYR A 106 29.19 -9.31 -55.31
N LEU A 107 29.84 -8.14 -55.20
CA LEU A 107 29.32 -6.93 -55.78
C LEU A 107 29.54 -7.01 -57.31
N GLY A 108 28.47 -6.95 -58.04
CA GLY A 108 28.46 -6.96 -59.50
C GLY A 108 28.00 -5.60 -60.06
N GLU A 109 28.50 -5.30 -61.23
CA GLU A 109 28.00 -4.21 -62.06
C GLU A 109 27.64 -4.73 -63.43
N ARG A 110 26.59 -4.15 -64.05
CA ARG A 110 26.16 -4.52 -65.36
C ARG A 110 27.23 -4.25 -66.41
N ALA A 111 27.66 -5.24 -67.20
CA ALA A 111 28.78 -5.18 -68.12
C ALA A 111 28.36 -4.71 -69.53
N ASP A 112 27.08 -4.76 -69.88
CA ASP A 112 26.49 -4.40 -71.18
C ASP A 112 26.36 -2.88 -71.40
N ARG A 113 26.75 -2.06 -70.41
CA ARG A 113 26.71 -0.56 -70.42
C ARG A 113 25.36 0.07 -70.77
N GLN A 114 24.25 -0.67 -70.72
CA GLN A 114 22.93 -0.09 -70.99
C GLN A 114 22.48 0.87 -69.87
N TYR A 115 22.85 0.58 -68.65
CA TYR A 115 22.71 1.47 -67.47
C TYR A 115 23.63 0.98 -66.34
N SER A 116 23.99 1.91 -65.44
CA SER A 116 24.83 1.59 -64.27
C SER A 116 23.94 1.09 -63.15
N ALA A 117 24.04 -0.15 -62.78
CA ALA A 117 23.35 -0.70 -61.59
C ALA A 117 24.30 -1.64 -60.84
N GLN A 118 24.39 -1.37 -59.54
CA GLN A 118 25.06 -2.29 -58.63
C GLN A 118 24.09 -3.41 -58.20
N VAL A 119 24.60 -4.64 -58.22
CA VAL A 119 23.85 -5.82 -57.86
C VAL A 119 24.68 -6.72 -56.93
N ALA A 120 24.04 -7.53 -56.12
CA ALA A 120 24.68 -8.59 -55.39
C ALA A 120 24.58 -9.92 -56.19
N VAL A 121 25.70 -10.48 -56.57
CA VAL A 121 25.76 -11.75 -57.35
C VAL A 121 26.20 -12.85 -56.43
N LYS A 122 25.30 -13.79 -56.11
CA LYS A 122 25.59 -14.99 -55.30
C LYS A 122 25.92 -16.13 -56.21
N VAL A 123 27.13 -16.64 -56.15
CA VAL A 123 27.57 -17.88 -56.88
C VAL A 123 27.48 -19.05 -55.93
N VAL A 124 26.72 -20.08 -56.29
CA VAL A 124 26.50 -21.25 -55.46
C VAL A 124 27.63 -22.24 -55.69
N GLU A 125 28.47 -22.45 -54.66
CA GLU A 125 29.62 -23.34 -54.69
C GLU A 125 29.17 -24.80 -54.38
N GLY A 126 29.73 -25.80 -55.02
CA GLY A 126 29.47 -27.21 -54.73
C GLY A 126 28.24 -27.86 -55.42
N ALA A 127 27.44 -27.08 -56.14
CA ALA A 127 26.29 -27.58 -56.90
C ALA A 127 26.65 -27.98 -58.33
N ALA A 128 27.86 -28.47 -58.55
CA ALA A 128 28.23 -28.97 -59.86
C ALA A 128 27.41 -30.21 -60.21
N LEU A 129 26.28 -30.00 -60.95
CA LEU A 129 25.84 -30.84 -62.03
C LEU A 129 25.23 -32.20 -61.69
N ASN A 130 24.18 -32.16 -60.86
CA ASN A 130 23.15 -33.19 -61.02
C ASN A 130 21.93 -32.54 -61.73
N ALA A 131 21.40 -33.10 -62.77
CA ALA A 131 20.25 -32.56 -63.53
C ALA A 131 18.98 -32.30 -62.63
N GLU A 132 18.89 -33.03 -61.54
CA GLU A 132 17.84 -32.87 -60.55
C GLU A 132 18.02 -31.62 -59.74
N ILE A 133 19.24 -31.25 -59.32
CA ILE A 133 19.60 -30.05 -58.61
C ILE A 133 19.31 -28.80 -59.49
N SER A 134 19.75 -28.86 -60.78
CA SER A 134 19.47 -27.77 -61.72
C SER A 134 17.96 -27.55 -61.94
N ARG A 135 17.16 -28.62 -62.00
CA ARG A 135 15.71 -28.53 -62.15
C ARG A 135 15.03 -27.94 -60.93
N ARG A 136 15.40 -28.34 -59.72
CA ARG A 136 14.90 -27.77 -58.47
C ARG A 136 15.30 -26.30 -58.36
N PHE A 137 16.52 -25.94 -58.67
CA PHE A 137 16.99 -24.55 -58.68
C PHE A 137 16.17 -23.68 -59.66
N LYS A 138 15.84 -24.19 -60.85
CA LYS A 138 14.98 -23.49 -61.82
C LYS A 138 13.56 -23.27 -61.32
N ALA A 139 12.96 -24.25 -60.63
CA ALA A 139 11.63 -24.11 -60.05
C ALA A 139 11.59 -23.09 -58.91
N GLU A 140 12.55 -23.12 -57.98
CA GLU A 140 12.63 -22.18 -56.86
C GLU A 140 12.93 -20.74 -57.29
N ARG A 141 13.78 -20.58 -58.31
CA ARG A 141 14.04 -19.27 -58.93
C ARG A 141 12.73 -18.59 -59.33
N GLN A 142 11.78 -19.31 -59.91
CA GLN A 142 10.51 -18.78 -60.34
C GLN A 142 9.66 -18.28 -59.18
N ILE A 143 9.67 -19.03 -58.07
CA ILE A 143 8.95 -18.65 -56.84
C ILE A 143 9.58 -17.40 -56.17
N LEU A 144 10.92 -17.40 -56.08
CA LEU A 144 11.62 -16.24 -55.48
C LEU A 144 11.51 -14.98 -56.33
N ALA A 145 11.48 -15.10 -57.67
CA ALA A 145 11.27 -13.99 -58.57
C ALA A 145 9.88 -13.36 -58.42
N SER A 146 8.89 -14.11 -57.90
CA SER A 146 7.54 -13.58 -57.62
C SER A 146 7.46 -12.76 -56.33
N LEU A 147 8.45 -12.88 -55.44
CA LEU A 147 8.45 -12.12 -54.15
C LEU A 147 8.77 -10.66 -54.41
N ASN A 148 7.77 -9.81 -54.24
CA ASN A 148 7.92 -8.35 -54.32
C ASN A 148 7.39 -7.66 -53.07
N HIS A 149 8.30 -7.37 -52.17
CA HIS A 149 7.97 -6.71 -50.87
C HIS A 149 9.03 -5.70 -50.48
N ALA A 150 8.64 -4.58 -49.90
CA ALA A 150 9.55 -3.49 -49.54
C ALA A 150 10.72 -3.94 -48.65
N ASN A 151 10.49 -4.95 -47.79
CA ASN A 151 11.48 -5.45 -46.82
C ASN A 151 12.13 -6.78 -47.26
N ILE A 152 12.06 -7.14 -48.55
CA ILE A 152 12.76 -8.30 -49.17
C ILE A 152 13.68 -7.75 -50.25
N ALA A 153 14.94 -8.21 -50.30
CA ALA A 153 15.83 -7.89 -51.41
C ALA A 153 15.34 -8.59 -52.67
N ARG A 154 15.04 -7.82 -53.71
CA ARG A 154 14.44 -8.33 -54.93
C ARG A 154 15.43 -9.20 -55.69
N LEU A 155 14.98 -10.37 -56.15
CA LEU A 155 15.68 -11.15 -57.13
C LEU A 155 15.55 -10.48 -58.52
N ILE A 156 16.66 -10.12 -59.11
CA ILE A 156 16.73 -9.40 -60.41
C ILE A 156 16.90 -10.36 -61.55
N ASP A 157 17.80 -11.34 -61.37
CA ASP A 157 18.15 -12.32 -62.40
C ASP A 157 18.68 -13.59 -61.79
N ALA A 158 18.77 -14.69 -62.52
CA ALA A 158 19.40 -15.94 -62.11
C ALA A 158 19.75 -16.80 -63.33
N GLY A 159 20.87 -17.46 -63.26
CA GLY A 159 21.37 -18.28 -64.38
C GLY A 159 22.41 -19.32 -63.95
N GLU A 160 23.07 -19.86 -64.96
CA GLU A 160 24.23 -20.71 -64.81
C GLU A 160 25.45 -20.02 -65.46
N SER A 161 26.61 -20.05 -64.79
CA SER A 161 27.85 -19.54 -65.34
C SER A 161 28.34 -20.41 -66.52
N LYS A 162 29.33 -19.94 -67.28
CA LYS A 162 29.95 -20.71 -68.34
C LYS A 162 30.54 -22.05 -67.84
N ASP A 163 30.94 -22.08 -66.59
CA ASP A 163 31.51 -23.24 -65.91
C ASP A 163 30.43 -24.09 -65.21
N GLY A 164 29.13 -23.82 -65.43
CA GLY A 164 28.02 -24.61 -64.91
C GLY A 164 27.63 -24.31 -63.44
N TYR A 165 28.16 -23.23 -62.85
CA TYR A 165 27.78 -22.86 -61.48
C TYR A 165 26.47 -22.03 -61.51
N PRO A 166 25.47 -22.41 -60.70
CA PRO A 166 24.27 -21.59 -60.55
C PRO A 166 24.62 -20.24 -59.88
N TYR A 167 24.03 -19.20 -60.37
CA TYR A 167 24.13 -17.87 -59.73
C TYR A 167 22.77 -17.19 -59.60
N LEU A 168 22.66 -16.33 -58.57
CA LEU A 168 21.50 -15.48 -58.29
C LEU A 168 21.95 -14.02 -58.28
N VAL A 169 21.20 -13.15 -58.91
CA VAL A 169 21.46 -11.70 -58.93
C VAL A 169 20.35 -10.99 -58.17
N MET A 170 20.70 -10.32 -57.10
CA MET A 170 19.79 -9.67 -56.20
C MET A 170 20.06 -8.19 -56.13
N GLU A 171 19.08 -7.43 -55.64
CA GLU A 171 19.21 -6.04 -55.22
C GLU A 171 20.43 -5.89 -54.30
N TYR A 172 21.36 -5.00 -54.65
CA TYR A 172 22.45 -4.66 -53.75
C TYR A 172 21.89 -3.75 -52.66
N VAL A 173 21.91 -4.20 -51.42
CA VAL A 173 21.45 -3.47 -50.26
C VAL A 173 22.63 -2.79 -49.56
N HIS A 174 22.71 -1.47 -49.69
CA HIS A 174 23.66 -0.68 -48.94
C HIS A 174 23.15 -0.52 -47.49
N GLY A 175 23.66 -1.30 -46.57
CA GLY A 175 23.24 -1.33 -45.18
C GLY A 175 24.13 -2.12 -44.26
N GLU A 176 23.82 -2.16 -43.01
CA GLU A 176 24.49 -2.96 -42.01
C GLU A 176 23.56 -3.99 -41.38
N THR A 177 24.07 -5.01 -40.73
CA THR A 177 23.25 -6.04 -40.09
C THR A 177 22.38 -5.48 -38.98
N ILE A 178 21.17 -6.01 -38.79
CA ILE A 178 20.15 -5.50 -37.89
C ILE A 178 20.66 -5.31 -36.45
N ASP A 179 21.49 -6.22 -35.96
CA ASP A 179 22.11 -6.17 -34.63
C ASP A 179 23.06 -4.97 -34.52
N LYS A 180 23.99 -4.80 -35.50
CA LYS A 180 24.94 -3.69 -35.53
C LYS A 180 24.24 -2.34 -35.70
N TYR A 181 23.23 -2.28 -36.58
CA TYR A 181 22.41 -1.07 -36.78
C TYR A 181 21.74 -0.64 -35.46
N CYS A 182 21.08 -1.60 -34.78
CA CYS A 182 20.43 -1.33 -33.51
C CYS A 182 21.40 -0.87 -32.41
N ASP A 183 22.59 -1.46 -32.35
CA ASP A 183 23.57 -1.13 -31.32
C ASP A 183 24.31 0.18 -31.62
N ARG A 184 24.65 0.46 -32.89
CA ARG A 184 25.28 1.73 -33.30
C ARG A 184 24.38 2.94 -33.05
N LEU A 185 23.09 2.82 -33.38
CA LEU A 185 22.11 3.88 -33.15
C LEU A 185 21.54 3.86 -31.73
N ARG A 186 21.96 2.92 -30.88
CA ARG A 186 21.47 2.74 -29.50
C ARG A 186 19.95 2.71 -29.42
N LEU A 187 19.32 1.92 -30.32
CA LEU A 187 17.87 1.82 -30.36
C LEU A 187 17.32 1.21 -29.06
N GLY A 188 16.29 1.85 -28.48
CA GLY A 188 15.56 1.34 -27.33
C GLY A 188 14.83 0.04 -27.61
N VAL A 189 14.29 -0.61 -26.56
CA VAL A 189 13.58 -1.90 -26.68
C VAL A 189 12.44 -1.79 -27.67
N GLU A 190 11.60 -0.78 -27.58
CA GLU A 190 10.43 -0.56 -28.45
C GLU A 190 10.84 -0.41 -29.91
N GLN A 191 11.84 0.38 -30.19
CA GLN A 191 12.33 0.61 -31.55
C GLN A 191 12.91 -0.67 -32.19
N ARG A 192 13.57 -1.53 -31.40
CA ARG A 192 14.04 -2.85 -31.85
C ARG A 192 12.88 -3.79 -32.19
N LEU A 193 11.81 -3.74 -31.38
CA LEU A 193 10.58 -4.49 -31.67
C LEU A 193 9.91 -4.00 -32.95
N GLU A 194 9.80 -2.70 -33.17
CA GLU A 194 9.23 -2.11 -34.38
C GLU A 194 10.03 -2.47 -35.63
N LEU A 195 11.35 -2.46 -35.51
CA LEU A 195 12.22 -2.87 -36.63
C LEU A 195 12.04 -4.36 -36.96
N LEU A 196 11.99 -5.23 -35.92
CA LEU A 196 11.73 -6.66 -36.12
C LEU A 196 10.34 -6.94 -36.66
N LEU A 197 9.32 -6.14 -36.32
CA LEU A 197 7.98 -6.27 -36.87
C LEU A 197 7.95 -6.08 -38.39
N LYS A 198 8.80 -5.17 -38.96
CA LYS A 198 8.95 -5.03 -40.41
C LYS A 198 9.54 -6.30 -41.02
N VAL A 199 10.49 -6.94 -40.34
CA VAL A 199 11.07 -8.24 -40.75
C VAL A 199 10.02 -9.34 -40.69
N CYS A 200 9.23 -9.38 -39.60
CA CYS A 200 8.13 -10.35 -39.50
C CYS A 200 7.13 -10.23 -40.65
N ASN A 201 6.79 -9.00 -41.06
CA ASN A 201 5.90 -8.75 -42.18
C ASN A 201 6.49 -9.33 -43.50
N ALA A 202 7.82 -9.16 -43.71
CA ALA A 202 8.51 -9.75 -44.88
C ALA A 202 8.48 -11.27 -44.86
N VAL A 203 8.76 -11.89 -43.71
CA VAL A 203 8.73 -13.36 -43.58
C VAL A 203 7.31 -13.91 -43.74
N GLN A 204 6.32 -13.24 -43.15
CA GLN A 204 4.91 -13.61 -43.30
C GLN A 204 4.45 -13.51 -44.75
N TYR A 205 4.86 -12.47 -45.47
CA TYR A 205 4.59 -12.34 -46.92
C TYR A 205 5.22 -13.50 -47.70
N ALA A 206 6.45 -13.91 -47.39
CA ALA A 206 7.06 -15.07 -48.03
C ALA A 206 6.28 -16.38 -47.73
N HIS A 207 5.84 -16.56 -46.49
CA HIS A 207 5.05 -17.72 -46.08
C HIS A 207 3.70 -17.79 -46.81
N GLN A 208 3.04 -16.67 -47.07
CA GLN A 208 1.82 -16.58 -47.87
C GLN A 208 2.03 -16.97 -49.30
N ASN A 209 3.25 -16.81 -49.83
CA ASN A 209 3.69 -17.27 -51.12
C ASN A 209 4.35 -18.68 -51.08
N LEU A 210 4.11 -19.44 -50.01
CA LEU A 210 4.60 -20.82 -49.79
C LEU A 210 6.13 -20.94 -49.70
N VAL A 211 6.83 -19.86 -49.36
CA VAL A 211 8.30 -19.83 -49.20
C VAL A 211 8.65 -19.73 -47.72
N VAL A 212 9.36 -20.74 -47.21
CA VAL A 212 9.98 -20.74 -45.88
C VAL A 212 11.43 -20.29 -46.01
N HIS A 213 11.90 -19.38 -45.17
CA HIS A 213 13.23 -18.77 -45.31
C HIS A 213 14.37 -19.72 -44.96
N ARG A 214 14.25 -20.51 -43.89
CA ARG A 214 15.17 -21.58 -43.44
C ARG A 214 16.56 -21.17 -42.98
N ASP A 215 16.98 -19.90 -43.14
CA ASP A 215 18.29 -19.39 -42.74
C ASP A 215 18.20 -17.96 -42.16
N LEU A 216 17.20 -17.74 -41.30
CA LEU A 216 17.04 -16.43 -40.61
C LEU A 216 18.12 -16.25 -39.56
N LYS A 217 18.92 -15.19 -39.75
CA LYS A 217 19.98 -14.75 -38.83
C LYS A 217 20.22 -13.25 -39.03
N PRO A 218 20.86 -12.55 -38.10
CA PRO A 218 21.15 -11.12 -38.25
C PRO A 218 21.91 -10.77 -39.52
N GLY A 219 22.84 -11.63 -39.94
CA GLY A 219 23.62 -11.44 -41.17
C GLY A 219 22.79 -11.43 -42.45
N ASN A 220 21.58 -12.02 -42.45
CA ASN A 220 20.68 -12.05 -43.59
C ASN A 220 19.58 -10.96 -43.50
N ILE A 221 19.72 -9.99 -42.55
CA ILE A 221 18.82 -8.88 -42.40
C ILE A 221 19.67 -7.59 -42.39
N LEU A 222 19.72 -6.91 -43.53
CA LEU A 222 20.42 -5.60 -43.60
C LEU A 222 19.42 -4.47 -43.39
N VAL A 223 19.88 -3.45 -42.68
CA VAL A 223 19.08 -2.22 -42.48
C VAL A 223 19.77 -1.08 -43.25
N THR A 224 19.06 -0.47 -44.14
CA THR A 224 19.51 0.69 -44.92
C THR A 224 19.61 1.95 -44.05
N PRO A 225 20.35 3.00 -44.46
CA PRO A 225 20.52 4.20 -43.67
C PRO A 225 19.23 4.92 -43.30
N ASP A 226 18.16 4.75 -44.10
CA ASP A 226 16.81 5.28 -43.83
C ASP A 226 15.99 4.46 -42.81
N GLY A 227 16.57 3.35 -42.28
CA GLY A 227 15.92 2.49 -41.27
C GLY A 227 14.97 1.46 -41.85
N THR A 228 15.11 1.12 -43.14
CA THR A 228 14.33 0.08 -43.78
C THR A 228 15.06 -1.27 -43.71
N PRO A 229 14.55 -2.28 -43.01
CA PRO A 229 15.16 -3.62 -43.03
C PRO A 229 14.86 -4.31 -44.35
N LYS A 230 15.86 -4.99 -44.89
CA LYS A 230 15.83 -5.80 -46.10
C LYS A 230 16.26 -7.23 -45.77
N LEU A 231 15.38 -8.18 -46.00
CA LEU A 231 15.63 -9.61 -45.82
C LEU A 231 16.37 -10.15 -47.06
N LEU A 232 17.49 -10.81 -46.83
CA LEU A 232 18.34 -11.39 -47.87
C LEU A 232 18.24 -12.92 -47.84
N ASP A 233 18.70 -13.57 -48.91
CA ASP A 233 19.09 -14.97 -48.97
C ASP A 233 18.12 -16.00 -48.36
N PHE A 234 17.04 -16.29 -49.06
CA PHE A 234 16.23 -17.48 -48.76
C PHE A 234 17.08 -18.74 -49.01
N GLY A 235 17.08 -19.68 -48.03
CA GLY A 235 18.00 -20.82 -47.96
C GLY A 235 17.84 -21.86 -49.07
N ILE A 236 17.92 -21.45 -50.34
CA ILE A 236 17.75 -22.28 -51.56
C ILE A 236 18.69 -23.47 -51.56
N ALA A 237 19.95 -23.31 -51.16
CA ALA A 237 20.93 -24.38 -51.16
C ALA A 237 20.59 -25.51 -50.16
N LYS A 238 19.85 -25.19 -49.07
CA LYS A 238 19.40 -26.21 -48.10
C LYS A 238 18.27 -27.11 -48.65
N LEU A 239 17.57 -26.67 -49.68
CA LEU A 239 16.56 -27.47 -50.39
C LEU A 239 17.18 -28.44 -51.39
N LEU A 240 18.33 -28.11 -51.90
CA LEU A 240 19.09 -28.96 -52.84
C LEU A 240 19.70 -30.16 -52.14
N ASP A 241 19.87 -30.14 -50.81
CA ASP A 241 20.48 -31.22 -50.01
C ASP A 241 19.49 -32.31 -49.53
N THR A 242 18.20 -32.28 -49.88
CA THR A 242 17.18 -33.20 -49.36
C THR A 242 16.93 -34.44 -50.20
N SER A 243 17.80 -34.82 -51.14
CA SER A 243 17.68 -36.06 -51.89
C SER A 243 18.26 -37.29 -51.12
N GLU A 244 17.64 -38.50 -51.25
CA GLU A 244 18.11 -39.73 -50.61
C GLU A 244 19.56 -40.07 -50.97
N ALA A 245 20.06 -39.63 -52.12
CA ALA A 245 21.47 -39.76 -52.54
C ALA A 245 22.37 -38.78 -51.72
N ALA A 246 21.86 -37.65 -51.23
CA ALA A 246 22.58 -36.75 -50.37
C ALA A 246 22.70 -37.30 -48.94
N ALA A 247 21.75 -38.16 -48.49
CA ALA A 247 21.83 -38.79 -47.17
C ALA A 247 23.01 -39.76 -47.08
N ALA A 248 23.35 -40.52 -48.18
CA ALA A 248 24.50 -41.39 -48.24
C ALA A 248 25.85 -40.63 -48.38
N MET A 249 25.86 -39.45 -49.05
CA MET A 249 27.02 -38.54 -49.11
C MET A 249 27.11 -37.65 -47.87
N ALA A 250 26.03 -37.45 -47.15
CA ALA A 250 25.99 -36.63 -45.91
C ALA A 250 26.84 -37.25 -44.78
N LEU A 251 26.97 -38.58 -44.74
CA LEU A 251 27.85 -39.26 -43.78
C LEU A 251 29.35 -38.92 -44.01
N THR A 252 29.74 -38.59 -45.24
CA THR A 252 31.15 -38.22 -45.60
C THR A 252 31.38 -36.71 -45.55
N ARG A 253 30.31 -35.88 -45.68
CA ARG A 253 30.38 -34.40 -45.65
C ARG A 253 29.95 -33.81 -44.32
N MET A 254 29.81 -34.59 -43.27
CA MET A 254 29.40 -34.14 -41.94
C MET A 254 30.37 -33.09 -41.31
N ASN A 255 31.59 -32.98 -41.81
CA ASN A 255 32.58 -32.01 -41.39
C ASN A 255 32.45 -30.62 -42.05
N ASP A 256 31.64 -30.46 -43.11
CA ASP A 256 31.54 -29.22 -43.89
C ASP A 256 30.14 -28.52 -43.81
N ARG A 257 29.24 -28.98 -42.93
CA ARG A 257 27.99 -28.26 -42.68
C ARG A 257 28.28 -26.96 -41.90
N VAL A 258 28.64 -25.92 -42.63
CA VAL A 258 28.69 -24.54 -42.12
C VAL A 258 27.25 -24.02 -41.98
N LEU A 259 26.52 -24.62 -41.05
CA LEU A 259 25.35 -24.02 -40.46
C LEU A 259 25.87 -22.95 -39.49
N THR A 260 25.20 -21.81 -39.42
CA THR A 260 25.29 -20.96 -38.23
C THR A 260 24.31 -21.58 -37.22
N PRO A 261 24.74 -22.60 -36.45
CA PRO A 261 23.80 -23.47 -35.72
C PRO A 261 23.05 -22.77 -34.65
N GLU A 262 23.52 -21.61 -34.27
CA GLU A 262 23.05 -20.80 -33.17
C GLU A 262 21.64 -20.21 -33.38
N TYR A 263 21.19 -20.10 -34.64
CA TYR A 263 19.84 -19.63 -35.03
C TYR A 263 18.94 -20.74 -35.59
N ALA A 264 19.50 -21.97 -35.78
CA ALA A 264 18.77 -23.08 -36.34
C ALA A 264 17.74 -23.62 -35.34
N SER A 265 16.56 -23.97 -35.84
CA SER A 265 15.53 -24.63 -35.04
C SER A 265 15.90 -26.08 -34.70
N PRO A 266 15.35 -26.67 -33.63
CA PRO A 266 15.57 -28.08 -33.28
C PRO A 266 15.32 -29.05 -34.44
N GLU A 267 14.24 -28.87 -35.19
CA GLU A 267 13.90 -29.70 -36.34
C GLU A 267 14.93 -29.58 -37.48
N GLN A 268 15.54 -28.40 -37.65
CA GLN A 268 16.62 -28.23 -38.63
C GLN A 268 17.91 -28.97 -38.21
N ILE A 269 18.24 -28.96 -36.93
CA ILE A 269 19.39 -29.68 -36.37
C ILE A 269 19.16 -31.18 -36.49
N LEU A 270 17.94 -31.67 -36.22
CA LEU A 270 17.59 -33.09 -36.30
C LEU A 270 17.31 -33.58 -37.73
N GLY A 271 17.38 -32.72 -38.74
CA GLY A 271 17.10 -33.08 -40.13
C GLY A 271 15.62 -33.39 -40.40
N GLN A 272 14.70 -32.94 -39.56
CA GLN A 272 13.27 -33.11 -39.68
C GLN A 272 12.66 -32.09 -40.66
N THR A 273 11.38 -32.24 -40.96
CA THR A 273 10.66 -31.36 -41.88
C THR A 273 10.61 -29.91 -41.33
N VAL A 274 11.18 -29.00 -42.11
CA VAL A 274 11.21 -27.55 -41.79
C VAL A 274 9.89 -26.91 -42.24
N THR A 275 9.26 -26.17 -41.34
CA THR A 275 7.98 -25.52 -41.56
C THR A 275 8.06 -24.00 -41.25
N THR A 276 6.97 -23.28 -41.41
CA THR A 276 6.86 -21.87 -41.03
C THR A 276 7.17 -21.63 -39.53
N SER A 277 6.93 -22.63 -38.68
CA SER A 277 7.28 -22.58 -37.24
C SER A 277 8.80 -22.61 -36.99
N SER A 278 9.60 -23.08 -37.94
CA SER A 278 11.07 -23.03 -37.87
C SER A 278 11.58 -21.58 -37.99
N ASP A 279 10.98 -20.80 -38.91
CA ASP A 279 11.28 -19.39 -39.06
C ASP A 279 10.82 -18.57 -37.81
N VAL A 280 9.71 -18.96 -37.17
CA VAL A 280 9.28 -18.35 -35.88
C VAL A 280 10.34 -18.58 -34.80
N TYR A 281 10.93 -19.78 -34.72
CA TYR A 281 12.00 -20.05 -33.77
C TYR A 281 13.22 -19.16 -34.01
N SER A 282 13.70 -19.08 -35.27
CA SER A 282 14.84 -18.24 -35.64
C SER A 282 14.58 -16.73 -35.36
N LEU A 283 13.37 -16.24 -35.67
CA LEU A 283 12.95 -14.89 -35.27
C LEU A 283 12.95 -14.70 -33.74
N GLY A 284 12.56 -15.73 -32.99
CA GLY A 284 12.65 -15.73 -31.54
C GLY A 284 14.09 -15.62 -31.04
N VAL A 285 15.05 -16.32 -31.66
CA VAL A 285 16.49 -16.21 -31.35
C VAL A 285 17.01 -14.81 -31.67
N ILE A 286 16.67 -14.28 -32.84
CA ILE A 286 17.06 -12.90 -33.25
C ILE A 286 16.50 -11.90 -32.27
N LEU A 287 15.24 -11.97 -31.90
CA LEU A 287 14.63 -11.09 -30.93
C LEU A 287 15.33 -11.17 -29.58
N TYR A 288 15.63 -12.38 -29.12
CA TYR A 288 16.35 -12.58 -27.85
C TYR A 288 17.70 -11.87 -27.88
N GLU A 289 18.46 -12.00 -28.95
CA GLU A 289 19.77 -11.35 -29.14
C GLU A 289 19.63 -9.82 -29.24
N LEU A 290 18.68 -9.31 -30.01
CA LEU A 290 18.42 -7.86 -30.11
C LEU A 290 18.08 -7.25 -28.75
N LEU A 291 17.35 -7.97 -27.90
CA LEU A 291 16.93 -7.46 -26.58
C LEU A 291 18.01 -7.62 -25.51
N THR A 292 18.72 -8.76 -25.50
CA THR A 292 19.67 -9.06 -24.41
C THR A 292 21.13 -8.81 -24.80
N GLY A 293 21.47 -8.67 -26.09
CA GLY A 293 22.84 -8.67 -26.60
C GLY A 293 23.53 -10.03 -26.48
N LEU A 294 22.79 -11.07 -26.10
CA LEU A 294 23.28 -12.41 -25.87
C LEU A 294 22.38 -13.42 -26.62
N ARG A 295 22.94 -14.54 -26.97
CA ARG A 295 22.16 -15.66 -27.56
C ARG A 295 21.53 -16.51 -26.49
N PRO A 296 20.37 -17.16 -26.76
CA PRO A 296 19.67 -17.98 -25.77
C PRO A 296 20.49 -19.19 -25.32
N TYR A 297 21.43 -19.63 -26.17
CA TYR A 297 22.34 -20.77 -25.91
C TYR A 297 23.78 -20.36 -26.13
N LYS A 298 24.67 -20.82 -25.24
CA LYS A 298 26.12 -20.78 -25.45
C LYS A 298 26.57 -22.09 -26.04
N VAL A 299 26.93 -22.10 -27.31
CA VAL A 299 27.51 -23.25 -27.97
C VAL A 299 29.04 -23.17 -27.81
N SER A 300 29.57 -23.89 -26.82
CA SER A 300 31.02 -23.82 -26.47
C SER A 300 31.87 -24.86 -27.13
N GLY A 301 31.27 -25.84 -27.83
CA GLY A 301 31.96 -27.01 -28.37
C GLY A 301 31.83 -27.16 -29.89
N THR A 302 32.78 -27.89 -30.47
CA THR A 302 32.76 -28.31 -31.88
C THR A 302 32.03 -29.64 -32.10
N SER A 303 31.54 -30.26 -31.02
CA SER A 303 30.86 -31.57 -31.11
C SER A 303 29.40 -31.40 -31.53
N GLN A 304 28.97 -32.13 -32.52
CA GLN A 304 27.59 -32.15 -32.99
C GLN A 304 26.61 -32.59 -31.90
N LEU A 305 27.03 -33.53 -31.07
CA LEU A 305 26.23 -34.05 -29.94
C LEU A 305 25.96 -32.96 -28.88
N GLU A 306 26.93 -32.11 -28.61
CA GLU A 306 26.79 -30.98 -27.67
C GLU A 306 25.86 -29.91 -28.24
N LEU A 307 25.94 -29.66 -29.54
CA LEU A 307 25.04 -28.77 -30.27
C LEU A 307 23.59 -29.28 -30.23
N GLU A 308 23.38 -30.54 -30.57
CA GLU A 308 22.05 -31.19 -30.52
C GLU A 308 21.49 -31.14 -29.09
N ARG A 309 22.31 -31.49 -28.09
CA ARG A 309 21.90 -31.44 -26.69
C ARG A 309 21.49 -30.01 -26.29
N THR A 310 22.27 -29.01 -26.65
CA THR A 310 22.06 -27.63 -26.26
C THR A 310 20.81 -27.03 -26.91
N ILE A 311 20.64 -27.22 -28.23
CA ILE A 311 19.54 -26.60 -28.97
C ILE A 311 18.25 -27.45 -28.87
N CYS A 312 18.34 -28.77 -28.87
CA CYS A 312 17.15 -29.63 -28.92
C CYS A 312 16.60 -29.98 -27.53
N LEU A 313 17.46 -30.08 -26.49
CA LEU A 313 17.06 -30.59 -25.19
C LEU A 313 17.01 -29.50 -24.07
N LEU A 314 17.94 -28.55 -24.09
CA LEU A 314 18.02 -27.56 -23.03
C LEU A 314 17.02 -26.42 -23.29
N ASP A 315 16.22 -26.07 -22.29
CA ASP A 315 15.38 -24.89 -22.35
C ASP A 315 16.22 -23.59 -22.26
N PRO A 316 15.90 -22.58 -23.06
CA PRO A 316 16.60 -21.32 -23.01
C PRO A 316 16.29 -20.56 -21.69
N ALA A 317 17.28 -19.90 -21.13
CA ALA A 317 17.05 -19.03 -19.99
C ALA A 317 16.16 -17.84 -20.40
N ARG A 318 15.26 -17.41 -19.51
CA ARG A 318 14.46 -16.22 -19.76
C ARG A 318 15.37 -15.00 -19.93
N ALA A 319 15.04 -14.09 -20.84
CA ALA A 319 15.80 -12.89 -21.11
C ALA A 319 16.03 -12.04 -19.84
N SER A 320 14.99 -11.88 -19.02
CA SER A 320 15.09 -11.17 -17.73
C SER A 320 15.99 -11.89 -16.72
N THR A 321 16.07 -13.22 -16.77
CA THR A 321 16.91 -14.03 -15.88
C THR A 321 18.38 -13.90 -16.23
N VAL A 322 18.73 -13.91 -17.52
CA VAL A 322 20.13 -13.74 -17.98
C VAL A 322 20.68 -12.38 -17.59
N ILE A 323 19.87 -11.33 -17.75
CA ILE A 323 20.26 -9.97 -17.29
C ILE A 323 20.46 -9.96 -15.76
N ARG A 324 19.60 -10.64 -15.00
CA ARG A 324 19.76 -10.76 -13.53
C ARG A 324 21.05 -11.50 -13.17
N GLN A 325 21.33 -12.62 -13.83
CA GLN A 325 22.56 -13.40 -13.57
C GLN A 325 23.82 -12.60 -13.87
N ALA A 326 23.83 -11.87 -14.99
CA ALA A 326 24.93 -11.00 -15.35
C ALA A 326 25.16 -9.87 -14.31
N LEU A 327 24.09 -9.35 -13.72
CA LEU A 327 24.16 -8.39 -12.62
C LEU A 327 24.70 -9.00 -11.31
N SER A 328 24.29 -10.23 -10.98
CA SER A 328 24.76 -10.90 -9.74
C SER A 328 26.20 -11.42 -9.85
N SER A 329 26.64 -11.84 -11.02
CA SER A 329 28.02 -12.26 -11.28
C SER A 329 29.02 -11.09 -11.20
N ALA A 330 28.54 -9.88 -11.34
CA ALA A 330 29.32 -8.65 -11.25
C ALA A 330 29.99 -8.43 -9.87
N ALA A 331 29.49 -9.07 -8.83
CA ALA A 331 30.08 -9.01 -7.49
C ALA A 331 31.41 -9.78 -7.38
N ASN A 332 31.61 -10.80 -8.23
CA ASN A 332 32.76 -11.71 -8.16
C ASN A 332 33.73 -11.60 -9.36
N ASP A 333 33.28 -11.06 -10.49
CA ASP A 333 34.08 -10.84 -11.68
C ASP A 333 33.63 -9.56 -12.41
N PRO A 334 34.53 -8.56 -12.62
CA PRO A 334 34.18 -7.30 -13.26
C PRO A 334 33.92 -7.39 -14.78
N ALA A 335 34.37 -8.44 -15.45
CA ALA A 335 34.25 -8.58 -16.92
C ALA A 335 32.78 -8.76 -17.39
N PRO A 336 31.95 -9.64 -16.80
CA PRO A 336 30.52 -9.75 -17.14
C PRO A 336 29.74 -8.48 -16.83
N SER A 337 30.09 -7.79 -15.77
CA SER A 337 29.46 -6.52 -15.35
C SER A 337 29.63 -5.42 -16.39
N ARG A 338 30.86 -5.27 -16.91
CA ARG A 338 31.17 -4.27 -17.93
C ARG A 338 30.38 -4.52 -19.21
N ASN A 339 30.21 -5.80 -19.57
CA ASN A 339 29.44 -6.19 -20.75
C ASN A 339 27.96 -5.87 -20.61
N ILE A 340 27.33 -6.14 -19.44
CA ILE A 340 25.90 -5.84 -19.26
C ILE A 340 25.61 -4.33 -19.21
N HIS A 341 26.52 -3.51 -18.72
CA HIS A 341 26.39 -2.06 -18.77
C HIS A 341 26.43 -1.54 -20.21
N LEU A 342 27.36 -2.02 -21.04
CA LEU A 342 27.46 -1.68 -22.47
C LEU A 342 26.18 -2.11 -23.23
N ILE A 343 25.71 -3.33 -22.97
CA ILE A 343 24.47 -3.85 -23.55
C ILE A 343 23.27 -2.97 -23.20
N SER A 344 23.16 -2.58 -21.94
CA SER A 344 22.06 -1.73 -21.46
C SER A 344 22.13 -0.32 -22.01
N GLU A 345 23.34 0.25 -22.09
CA GLU A 345 23.58 1.55 -22.70
C GLU A 345 23.18 1.56 -24.18
N ALA A 346 23.52 0.50 -24.94
CA ALA A 346 23.09 0.33 -26.32
C ALA A 346 21.55 0.22 -26.49
N ARG A 347 20.80 0.08 -25.40
CA ARG A 347 19.34 0.05 -25.36
C ARG A 347 18.73 1.26 -24.67
N GLN A 348 19.56 2.27 -24.35
CA GLN A 348 19.18 3.52 -23.67
C GLN A 348 18.46 3.30 -22.33
N ILE A 349 18.84 2.27 -21.58
CA ILE A 349 18.17 1.89 -20.34
C ILE A 349 19.17 1.35 -19.31
N THR A 350 18.91 1.52 -18.02
CA THR A 350 19.74 0.90 -16.98
C THR A 350 19.52 -0.62 -16.91
N PRO A 351 20.51 -1.42 -16.48
CA PRO A 351 20.39 -2.88 -16.39
C PRO A 351 19.17 -3.35 -15.58
N MET A 352 18.85 -2.68 -14.46
CA MET A 352 17.69 -3.00 -13.62
C MET A 352 16.36 -2.74 -14.35
N ARG A 353 16.28 -1.61 -15.04
CA ARG A 353 15.08 -1.27 -15.85
C ARG A 353 14.96 -2.17 -17.07
N LEU A 354 16.09 -2.56 -17.71
CA LEU A 354 16.10 -3.52 -18.80
C LEU A 354 15.52 -4.87 -18.34
N ARG A 355 16.02 -5.38 -17.21
CA ARG A 355 15.47 -6.60 -16.61
C ARG A 355 13.96 -6.50 -16.37
N ALA A 356 13.50 -5.38 -15.77
CA ALA A 356 12.07 -5.18 -15.50
C ALA A 356 11.24 -5.09 -16.78
N ARG A 357 11.80 -4.48 -17.85
CA ARG A 357 11.12 -4.36 -19.16
C ARG A 357 11.01 -5.68 -19.90
N LEU A 358 12.04 -6.52 -19.82
CA LEU A 358 12.05 -7.85 -20.43
C LEU A 358 11.16 -8.84 -19.67
N GLY A 359 11.07 -8.69 -18.35
CA GLY A 359 10.24 -9.57 -17.52
C GLY A 359 8.75 -9.48 -17.83
N GLY A 360 8.09 -10.61 -17.81
CA GLY A 360 6.65 -10.70 -18.05
C GLY A 360 6.29 -11.05 -19.49
N ASP A 361 5.79 -10.09 -20.27
CA ASP A 361 5.26 -10.36 -21.61
C ASP A 361 6.34 -10.72 -22.62
N LEU A 362 7.45 -9.97 -22.65
CA LEU A 362 8.55 -10.25 -23.58
C LEU A 362 9.19 -11.60 -23.28
N ASP A 363 9.40 -11.93 -22.00
CA ASP A 363 9.84 -13.28 -21.62
C ASP A 363 8.86 -14.36 -22.12
N ALA A 364 7.54 -14.14 -21.94
CA ALA A 364 6.53 -15.11 -22.37
C ALA A 364 6.52 -15.29 -23.89
N ILE A 365 6.61 -14.18 -24.65
CA ILE A 365 6.67 -14.20 -26.11
C ILE A 365 7.92 -14.97 -26.58
N LEU A 366 9.10 -14.64 -26.04
CA LEU A 366 10.36 -15.31 -26.36
C LEU A 366 10.32 -16.79 -26.03
N MET A 367 9.87 -17.13 -24.80
CA MET A 367 9.80 -18.53 -24.37
C MET A 367 8.81 -19.35 -25.19
N ARG A 368 7.73 -18.76 -25.69
CA ARG A 368 6.81 -19.43 -26.63
C ARG A 368 7.43 -19.63 -28.01
N ALA A 369 8.09 -18.62 -28.57
CA ALA A 369 8.75 -18.72 -29.85
C ALA A 369 9.87 -19.77 -29.84
N LEU A 370 10.60 -19.89 -28.71
CA LEU A 370 11.73 -20.79 -28.53
C LEU A 370 11.38 -22.21 -28.00
N ARG A 371 10.09 -22.59 -27.97
CA ARG A 371 9.66 -23.93 -27.60
C ARG A 371 10.31 -24.97 -28.52
N LYS A 372 10.72 -26.11 -27.96
CA LYS A 372 11.40 -27.16 -28.71
C LYS A 372 10.46 -27.80 -29.74
N GLU A 373 9.28 -28.13 -29.32
CA GLU A 373 8.24 -28.70 -30.16
C GLU A 373 7.55 -27.61 -30.98
N ALA A 374 7.56 -27.73 -32.31
CA ALA A 374 7.00 -26.74 -33.23
C ALA A 374 5.51 -26.45 -32.98
N ILE A 375 4.74 -27.46 -32.55
CA ILE A 375 3.30 -27.32 -32.25
C ILE A 375 3.00 -26.40 -31.05
N HIS A 376 3.93 -26.25 -30.16
CA HIS A 376 3.78 -25.39 -28.98
C HIS A 376 4.28 -23.95 -29.20
N ARG A 377 4.84 -23.65 -30.37
CA ARG A 377 5.21 -22.31 -30.80
C ARG A 377 4.00 -21.51 -31.29
N TYR A 378 4.24 -20.36 -31.87
CA TYR A 378 3.23 -19.67 -32.67
C TYR A 378 3.04 -20.39 -33.98
N SER A 379 1.81 -20.59 -34.43
CA SER A 379 1.48 -21.33 -35.67
C SER A 379 1.86 -20.53 -36.92
N SER A 380 2.06 -19.22 -36.81
CA SER A 380 2.52 -18.34 -37.90
C SER A 380 3.35 -17.17 -37.36
N VAL A 381 4.16 -16.60 -38.25
CA VAL A 381 4.90 -15.37 -37.95
C VAL A 381 3.97 -14.21 -37.65
N GLU A 382 2.76 -14.18 -38.26
CA GLU A 382 1.73 -13.19 -37.98
C GLU A 382 1.25 -13.24 -36.51
N GLN A 383 1.03 -14.41 -35.94
CA GLN A 383 0.68 -14.55 -34.53
C GLN A 383 1.80 -14.08 -33.60
N PHE A 384 3.05 -14.38 -33.94
CA PHE A 384 4.20 -13.86 -33.20
C PHE A 384 4.28 -12.32 -33.24
N ALA A 385 4.13 -11.75 -34.45
CA ALA A 385 4.11 -10.31 -34.64
C ALA A 385 2.94 -9.65 -33.93
N ASN A 386 1.76 -10.27 -33.91
CA ASN A 386 0.60 -9.74 -33.19
C ASN A 386 0.82 -9.68 -31.68
N ASP A 387 1.50 -10.64 -31.08
CA ASP A 387 1.84 -10.56 -29.65
C ASP A 387 2.85 -9.43 -29.36
N LEU A 388 3.80 -9.17 -30.28
CA LEU A 388 4.69 -8.02 -30.18
C LEU A 388 3.93 -6.69 -30.29
N ARG A 389 2.97 -6.57 -31.25
CA ARG A 389 2.11 -5.39 -31.39
C ARG A 389 1.25 -5.16 -30.13
N ARG A 390 0.65 -6.22 -29.58
CA ARG A 390 -0.11 -6.18 -28.31
C ARG A 390 0.73 -5.69 -27.16
N HIS A 391 1.98 -6.20 -27.07
CA HIS A 391 2.91 -5.72 -26.06
C HIS A 391 3.18 -4.22 -26.16
N LEU A 392 3.45 -3.72 -27.38
CA LEU A 392 3.68 -2.29 -27.66
C LEU A 392 2.43 -1.45 -27.36
N ALA A 393 1.23 -1.96 -27.68
CA ALA A 393 -0.05 -1.33 -27.37
C ALA A 393 -0.48 -1.46 -25.90
N SER A 394 0.34 -2.09 -25.05
CA SER A 394 -0.02 -2.41 -23.66
C SER A 394 -1.26 -3.29 -23.52
N GLU A 395 -1.56 -4.10 -24.53
CA GLU A 395 -2.62 -5.10 -24.51
C GLU A 395 -2.14 -6.43 -23.93
N PRO A 396 -3.04 -7.27 -23.44
CA PRO A 396 -2.68 -8.63 -23.00
C PRO A 396 -2.14 -9.46 -24.16
N VAL A 397 -0.97 -10.11 -23.95
CA VAL A 397 -0.35 -10.99 -24.96
C VAL A 397 -0.88 -12.41 -24.85
N LEU A 398 -1.01 -13.11 -26.00
CA LEU A 398 -1.51 -14.49 -26.05
C LEU A 398 -0.50 -15.51 -25.50
N ALA A 399 0.78 -15.18 -25.51
CA ALA A 399 1.82 -16.04 -24.94
C ALA A 399 1.72 -16.18 -23.42
N ARG A 400 1.05 -15.26 -22.73
CA ARG A 400 0.92 -15.25 -21.29
C ARG A 400 -0.50 -15.60 -20.86
N GLN A 401 -0.71 -16.82 -20.36
CA GLN A 401 -1.94 -17.16 -19.66
C GLN A 401 -1.97 -16.37 -18.35
N GLY A 402 -2.66 -15.24 -18.35
CA GLY A 402 -2.76 -14.33 -17.19
C GLY A 402 -3.99 -14.68 -16.35
N ASN A 403 -3.88 -14.45 -15.04
CA ASN A 403 -5.04 -14.37 -14.15
C ASN A 403 -5.73 -13.00 -14.35
N TRP A 404 -6.90 -12.83 -13.74
CA TRP A 404 -7.68 -11.58 -13.82
C TRP A 404 -6.87 -10.33 -13.45
N ALA A 405 -5.91 -10.45 -12.52
CA ALA A 405 -5.06 -9.32 -12.08
C ALA A 405 -4.16 -8.80 -13.22
N TYR A 406 -3.64 -9.69 -14.08
CA TYR A 406 -2.87 -9.28 -15.26
C TYR A 406 -3.73 -8.47 -16.25
N TYR A 407 -4.96 -8.95 -16.53
CA TYR A 407 -5.89 -8.23 -17.40
C TYR A 407 -6.33 -6.90 -16.81
N ALA A 408 -6.62 -6.86 -15.50
CA ALA A 408 -6.95 -5.64 -14.79
C ALA A 408 -5.80 -4.62 -14.81
N GLN A 409 -4.56 -5.07 -14.57
CA GLN A 409 -3.37 -4.19 -14.65
C GLN A 409 -3.17 -3.59 -16.04
N ARG A 410 -3.39 -4.36 -17.11
CA ARG A 410 -3.29 -3.86 -18.49
C ARG A 410 -4.42 -2.88 -18.80
N PHE A 411 -5.64 -3.22 -18.38
CA PHE A 411 -6.81 -2.34 -18.53
C PHE A 411 -6.62 -1.00 -17.82
N THR A 412 -6.17 -1.02 -16.56
CA THR A 412 -5.93 0.21 -15.78
C THR A 412 -4.83 1.07 -16.38
N ARG A 413 -3.76 0.46 -16.90
CA ARG A 413 -2.70 1.19 -17.59
C ARG A 413 -3.20 1.89 -18.87
N ARG A 414 -4.04 1.20 -19.64
CA ARG A 414 -4.58 1.72 -20.89
C ARG A 414 -5.63 2.82 -20.65
N HIS A 415 -6.44 2.67 -19.59
CA HIS A 415 -7.56 3.56 -19.28
C HIS A 415 -7.34 4.32 -17.95
N ALA A 416 -6.09 4.70 -17.66
CA ALA A 416 -5.71 5.28 -16.36
C ALA A 416 -6.58 6.47 -15.95
N LEU A 417 -6.88 7.40 -16.87
CA LEU A 417 -7.74 8.56 -16.60
C LEU A 417 -9.19 8.16 -16.27
N GLY A 418 -9.76 7.23 -17.04
CA GLY A 418 -11.13 6.76 -16.78
C GLY A 418 -11.26 6.00 -15.47
N VAL A 419 -10.28 5.13 -15.16
CA VAL A 419 -10.26 4.37 -13.91
C VAL A 419 -10.06 5.30 -12.71
N SER A 420 -9.16 6.30 -12.82
CA SER A 420 -8.96 7.29 -11.76
C SER A 420 -10.22 8.11 -11.49
N ALA A 421 -10.90 8.56 -12.55
CA ALA A 421 -12.15 9.29 -12.43
C ALA A 421 -13.27 8.45 -11.79
N ALA A 422 -13.41 7.19 -12.21
CA ALA A 422 -14.39 6.27 -11.62
C ALA A 422 -14.11 5.99 -10.14
N THR A 423 -12.83 5.77 -9.79
CA THR A 423 -12.43 5.54 -8.40
C THR A 423 -12.69 6.78 -7.53
N ALA A 424 -12.34 7.97 -8.03
CA ALA A 424 -12.62 9.23 -7.34
C ALA A 424 -14.12 9.46 -7.14
N PHE A 425 -14.93 9.15 -8.16
CA PHE A 425 -16.40 9.27 -8.08
C PHE A 425 -17.00 8.30 -7.04
N ILE A 426 -16.56 7.04 -7.02
CA ILE A 426 -17.00 6.06 -6.02
C ILE A 426 -16.58 6.51 -4.61
N ALA A 427 -15.34 7.00 -4.45
CA ALA A 427 -14.85 7.51 -3.18
C ALA A 427 -15.69 8.72 -2.69
N MET A 428 -16.07 9.62 -3.59
CA MET A 428 -16.93 10.76 -3.28
C MET A 428 -18.34 10.32 -2.85
N LEU A 429 -18.94 9.36 -3.56
CA LEU A 429 -20.25 8.80 -3.20
C LEU A 429 -20.22 8.11 -1.83
N THR A 430 -19.19 7.29 -1.57
CA THR A 430 -19.06 6.61 -0.27
C THR A 430 -18.84 7.59 0.87
N ALA A 431 -18.01 8.62 0.67
CA ALA A 431 -17.81 9.70 1.63
C ALA A 431 -19.12 10.47 1.89
N GLY A 432 -19.90 10.75 0.83
CA GLY A 432 -21.22 11.38 0.93
C GLY A 432 -22.22 10.55 1.72
N LEU A 433 -22.28 9.24 1.47
CA LEU A 433 -23.14 8.32 2.22
C LEU A 433 -22.77 8.22 3.71
N ILE A 434 -21.45 8.15 4.01
CA ILE A 434 -20.96 8.14 5.39
C ILE A 434 -21.31 9.47 6.07
N PHE A 435 -21.07 10.59 5.39
CA PHE A 435 -21.42 11.92 5.92
C PHE A 435 -22.92 12.05 6.22
N MET A 436 -23.78 11.64 5.28
CA MET A 436 -25.23 11.64 5.51
C MET A 436 -25.65 10.74 6.67
N SER A 437 -25.05 9.56 6.79
CA SER A 437 -25.33 8.63 7.90
C SER A 437 -24.97 9.24 9.26
N VAL A 438 -23.79 9.90 9.35
CA VAL A 438 -23.35 10.59 10.58
C VAL A 438 -24.27 11.77 10.90
N GLN A 439 -24.66 12.58 9.91
CA GLN A 439 -25.56 13.71 10.10
C GLN A 439 -26.97 13.25 10.55
N ASN A 440 -27.49 12.21 9.93
CA ASN A 440 -28.80 11.67 10.34
C ASN A 440 -28.81 11.17 11.78
N LYS A 441 -27.71 10.51 12.23
CA LYS A 441 -27.58 10.12 13.64
C LYS A 441 -27.56 11.32 14.57
N ARG A 442 -26.77 12.36 14.25
CA ARG A 442 -26.73 13.59 15.05
C ARG A 442 -28.07 14.30 15.12
N ILE A 443 -28.77 14.37 14.00
CA ILE A 443 -30.12 14.99 13.97
C ILE A 443 -31.13 14.18 14.80
N ALA A 444 -31.07 12.85 14.74
CA ALA A 444 -31.92 11.98 15.56
C ALA A 444 -31.64 12.17 17.05
N GLU A 445 -30.35 12.18 17.46
CA GLU A 445 -29.96 12.42 18.84
C GLU A 445 -30.39 13.82 19.32
N GLN A 446 -30.23 14.86 18.51
CA GLN A 446 -30.67 16.22 18.85
C GLN A 446 -32.19 16.32 18.97
N ARG A 447 -32.95 15.65 18.11
CA ARG A 447 -34.41 15.59 18.19
C ARG A 447 -34.89 14.88 19.46
N ASP A 448 -34.24 13.77 19.80
CA ASP A 448 -34.59 13.03 21.01
C ASP A 448 -34.33 13.86 22.28
N VAL A 449 -33.18 14.55 22.33
CA VAL A 449 -32.83 15.48 23.43
C VAL A 449 -33.85 16.62 23.48
N ALA A 450 -34.12 17.30 22.38
CA ALA A 450 -35.07 18.43 22.34
C ALA A 450 -36.51 17.98 22.72
N THR A 451 -36.92 16.78 22.31
CA THR A 451 -38.22 16.26 22.66
C THR A 451 -38.35 15.96 24.16
N ARG A 452 -37.30 15.38 24.76
CA ARG A 452 -37.22 15.15 26.20
C ARG A 452 -37.21 16.45 27.01
N GLU A 453 -36.42 17.45 26.56
CA GLU A 453 -36.40 18.76 27.19
C GLU A 453 -37.75 19.47 27.10
N LYS A 454 -38.44 19.41 25.96
CA LYS A 454 -39.78 19.97 25.80
C LYS A 454 -40.78 19.30 26.75
N GLN A 455 -40.80 17.97 26.80
CA GLN A 455 -41.68 17.21 27.70
C GLN A 455 -41.39 17.54 29.17
N THR A 456 -40.12 17.69 29.55
CA THR A 456 -39.68 18.08 30.88
C THR A 456 -40.15 19.49 31.20
N SER A 457 -39.97 20.44 30.28
CA SER A 457 -40.37 21.82 30.44
C SER A 457 -41.90 21.96 30.61
N GLU A 458 -42.66 21.26 29.79
CA GLU A 458 -44.14 21.22 29.89
C GLU A 458 -44.59 20.61 31.22
N ALA A 459 -43.98 19.54 31.69
CA ALA A 459 -44.30 18.94 32.99
C ALA A 459 -43.98 19.84 34.16
N VAL A 460 -42.82 20.55 34.11
CA VAL A 460 -42.43 21.55 35.12
C VAL A 460 -43.39 22.74 35.11
N ALA A 461 -43.75 23.25 33.93
CA ALA A 461 -44.73 24.34 33.81
C ALA A 461 -46.09 23.96 34.37
N ASN A 462 -46.62 22.80 34.03
CA ASN A 462 -47.90 22.28 34.58
C ASN A 462 -47.82 22.08 36.08
N PHE A 463 -46.69 21.59 36.60
CA PHE A 463 -46.47 21.47 38.02
C PHE A 463 -46.50 22.85 38.72
N MET A 464 -45.82 23.85 38.19
CA MET A 464 -45.80 25.21 38.70
C MET A 464 -47.24 25.80 38.73
N VAL A 465 -48.01 25.62 37.66
CA VAL A 465 -49.40 26.06 37.60
C VAL A 465 -50.20 25.39 38.70
N ASN A 466 -50.03 24.08 38.93
CA ASN A 466 -50.76 23.38 40.01
C ASN A 466 -50.32 23.81 41.39
N VAL A 467 -49.04 24.11 41.61
CA VAL A 467 -48.54 24.64 42.88
C VAL A 467 -49.14 26.03 43.19
N PHE A 468 -49.19 26.92 42.20
CA PHE A 468 -49.81 28.24 42.37
C PHE A 468 -51.34 28.15 42.49
N ALA A 469 -51.99 27.25 41.79
CA ALA A 469 -53.41 27.01 41.91
C ALA A 469 -53.81 26.49 43.33
N ALA A 470 -52.92 25.68 43.95
CA ALA A 470 -53.11 25.23 45.34
C ALA A 470 -52.93 26.36 46.40
N ALA A 471 -52.34 27.47 46.00
CA ALA A 471 -52.15 28.70 46.83
C ALA A 471 -53.23 29.77 46.55
N ASP A 472 -54.20 29.47 45.67
CA ASP A 472 -55.28 30.41 45.31
C ASP A 472 -56.11 30.77 46.54
N PRO A 473 -56.18 32.07 46.92
CA PRO A 473 -56.97 32.55 48.05
C PRO A 473 -58.46 32.23 47.96
N PHE A 474 -59.00 32.00 46.75
CA PHE A 474 -60.39 31.63 46.53
C PHE A 474 -60.73 30.17 46.87
N THR A 475 -59.71 29.30 46.94
CA THR A 475 -59.86 27.85 47.24
C THR A 475 -59.56 27.54 48.73
N VAL A 476 -58.83 28.44 49.44
CA VAL A 476 -58.45 28.24 50.85
C VAL A 476 -59.12 29.29 51.72
N GLN A 477 -60.28 28.91 52.27
CA GLN A 477 -60.96 29.76 53.23
C GLN A 477 -60.10 30.07 54.46
N ASP A 478 -59.76 31.35 54.67
CA ASP A 478 -59.21 32.00 55.89
C ASP A 478 -57.87 31.41 56.45
N LYS A 479 -57.02 30.69 55.72
CA LYS A 479 -55.74 30.24 56.25
C LYS A 479 -54.60 30.73 55.38
N GLN A 480 -53.67 31.55 55.95
CA GLN A 480 -52.39 31.83 55.28
C GLN A 480 -51.61 30.53 55.12
N VAL A 481 -51.53 30.04 53.88
CA VAL A 481 -50.74 28.85 53.54
C VAL A 481 -49.24 29.23 53.65
N THR A 482 -48.54 28.58 54.54
CA THR A 482 -47.10 28.78 54.68
C THR A 482 -46.31 28.18 53.50
N ALA A 483 -45.14 28.69 53.17
CA ALA A 483 -44.29 28.13 52.14
C ALA A 483 -43.96 26.64 52.37
N THR A 484 -43.89 26.23 53.63
CA THR A 484 -43.64 24.82 54.03
C THR A 484 -44.86 23.93 53.71
N GLU A 485 -46.09 24.36 54.03
CA GLU A 485 -47.30 23.63 53.70
C GLU A 485 -47.51 23.48 52.17
N LEU A 486 -47.07 24.50 51.40
CA LEU A 486 -47.12 24.46 49.96
C LEU A 486 -46.12 23.42 49.43
N LEU A 487 -44.88 23.34 49.96
CA LEU A 487 -43.86 22.36 49.61
C LEU A 487 -44.31 20.93 49.99
N ASP A 488 -44.92 20.75 51.19
CA ASP A 488 -45.44 19.46 51.63
C ASP A 488 -46.52 18.94 50.67
N LYS A 489 -47.51 19.75 50.32
CA LYS A 489 -48.55 19.37 49.33
C LYS A 489 -47.95 19.11 47.96
N SER A 490 -46.97 19.89 47.57
CA SER A 490 -46.31 19.72 46.27
C SER A 490 -45.52 18.41 46.17
N ALA A 491 -44.84 18.01 47.24
CA ALA A 491 -44.11 16.73 47.30
C ALA A 491 -45.05 15.56 47.19
N ASP A 492 -46.22 15.61 47.86
CA ASP A 492 -47.23 14.56 47.82
C ASP A 492 -47.90 14.46 46.42
N ASN A 493 -48.20 15.59 45.79
CA ASN A 493 -48.77 15.63 44.44
C ASN A 493 -47.77 15.05 43.42
N ILE A 494 -46.49 15.38 43.51
CA ILE A 494 -45.44 14.83 42.62
C ILE A 494 -45.36 13.33 42.76
N ARG A 495 -45.49 12.78 43.97
CA ARG A 495 -45.48 11.32 44.19
C ARG A 495 -46.60 10.63 43.48
N ASN A 496 -47.79 11.22 43.41
CA ASN A 496 -49.01 10.63 42.86
C ASN A 496 -49.18 10.86 41.35
N ASP A 497 -48.92 12.07 40.87
CA ASP A 497 -49.27 12.48 39.50
C ASP A 497 -48.22 12.12 38.42
N LEU A 498 -46.95 11.94 38.79
CA LEU A 498 -45.85 11.76 37.85
C LEU A 498 -45.29 10.29 37.80
N ALA A 499 -46.12 9.33 38.06
CA ALA A 499 -45.70 7.90 38.04
C ALA A 499 -45.14 7.44 36.71
N GLN A 500 -45.59 8.01 35.58
CA GLN A 500 -45.16 7.67 34.21
C GLN A 500 -43.94 8.48 33.72
N GLN A 501 -43.43 9.40 34.53
CA GLN A 501 -42.34 10.33 34.19
C GLN A 501 -41.27 10.35 35.28
N PRO A 502 -40.56 9.26 35.55
CA PRO A 502 -39.66 9.12 36.70
C PRO A 502 -38.54 10.18 36.76
N ILE A 503 -37.95 10.53 35.57
CA ILE A 503 -36.88 11.56 35.51
C ILE A 503 -37.41 12.95 35.86
N VAL A 504 -38.60 13.32 35.41
CA VAL A 504 -39.22 14.59 35.75
C VAL A 504 -39.57 14.63 37.24
N LYS A 505 -40.12 13.55 37.76
CA LYS A 505 -40.41 13.37 39.18
C LYS A 505 -39.15 13.52 40.01
N ALA A 506 -38.02 12.90 39.64
CA ALA A 506 -36.76 13.05 40.35
C ALA A 506 -36.25 14.50 40.37
N ARG A 507 -36.31 15.20 39.24
CA ARG A 507 -35.92 16.65 39.17
C ARG A 507 -36.74 17.55 40.08
N LEU A 508 -38.08 17.32 40.16
CA LEU A 508 -38.96 18.09 41.01
C LEU A 508 -38.73 17.77 42.48
N LEU A 509 -38.54 16.51 42.85
CA LEU A 509 -38.18 16.13 44.22
C LEU A 509 -36.81 16.73 44.65
N GLU A 510 -35.83 16.76 43.73
CA GLU A 510 -34.58 17.46 44.01
C GLU A 510 -34.74 18.94 44.28
N ALA A 511 -35.57 19.63 43.48
CA ALA A 511 -35.87 21.06 43.69
C ALA A 511 -36.52 21.32 45.03
N ILE A 512 -37.51 20.49 45.39
CA ILE A 512 -38.19 20.61 46.70
C ILE A 512 -37.23 20.25 47.84
N GLY A 513 -36.46 19.14 47.70
CA GLY A 513 -35.51 18.72 48.71
C GLY A 513 -34.43 19.80 49.02
N ARG A 514 -33.89 20.44 47.98
CA ARG A 514 -32.99 21.61 48.15
C ARG A 514 -33.66 22.78 48.80
N SER A 515 -34.94 23.05 48.51
CA SER A 515 -35.69 24.12 49.13
C SER A 515 -35.90 23.88 50.65
N TYR A 516 -36.18 22.66 51.05
CA TYR A 516 -36.24 22.25 52.46
C TYR A 516 -34.88 22.44 53.16
N THR A 517 -33.80 22.00 52.54
CA THR A 517 -32.45 22.16 53.06
C THR A 517 -32.13 23.62 53.33
N ARG A 518 -32.43 24.53 52.37
CA ARG A 518 -32.23 25.99 52.52
C ARG A 518 -33.11 26.64 53.57
N GLN A 519 -34.27 26.07 53.86
CA GLN A 519 -35.14 26.54 54.94
C GLN A 519 -34.76 25.96 56.32
N GLY A 520 -33.63 25.27 56.44
CA GLY A 520 -33.17 24.66 57.68
C GLY A 520 -33.87 23.35 58.04
N ARG A 521 -34.61 22.78 57.10
CA ARG A 521 -35.34 21.49 57.29
C ARG A 521 -34.66 20.38 56.52
N ALA A 522 -33.38 20.22 56.77
CA ALA A 522 -32.55 19.23 56.09
C ALA A 522 -33.02 17.77 56.33
N ASP A 523 -33.66 17.50 57.48
CA ASP A 523 -34.35 16.24 57.81
C ASP A 523 -35.28 15.77 56.69
N ARG A 524 -36.15 16.68 56.20
CA ARG A 524 -37.02 16.41 55.07
C ARG A 524 -36.35 16.40 53.71
N GLY A 525 -35.36 17.31 53.56
CA GLY A 525 -34.53 17.42 52.35
C GLY A 525 -33.81 16.14 52.00
N VAL A 526 -33.14 15.50 52.97
CA VAL A 526 -32.41 14.23 52.80
C VAL A 526 -33.33 13.14 52.24
N GLY A 527 -34.54 12.96 52.79
CA GLY A 527 -35.50 11.94 52.34
C GLY A 527 -35.90 12.10 50.87
N LEU A 528 -36.25 13.32 50.46
CA LEU A 528 -36.65 13.62 49.07
C LEU A 528 -35.52 13.49 48.07
N LEU A 529 -34.32 13.94 48.46
CA LEU A 529 -33.13 13.86 47.61
C LEU A 529 -32.63 12.42 47.46
N ALA A 530 -32.76 11.58 48.49
CA ALA A 530 -32.46 10.17 48.42
C ALA A 530 -33.45 9.43 47.48
N GLU A 531 -34.80 9.75 47.58
CA GLU A 531 -35.79 9.22 46.68
C GLU A 531 -35.52 9.59 45.22
N ALA A 532 -35.14 10.83 44.97
CA ALA A 532 -34.79 11.33 43.65
C ALA A 532 -33.55 10.62 43.08
N LEU A 533 -32.50 10.43 43.89
CA LEU A 533 -31.28 9.72 43.51
C LEU A 533 -31.58 8.28 43.12
N GLU A 534 -32.38 7.54 43.87
CA GLU A 534 -32.76 6.19 43.54
C GLU A 534 -33.53 6.08 42.22
N MET A 535 -34.38 7.06 41.92
CA MET A 535 -35.06 7.13 40.61
C MET A 535 -34.05 7.33 39.47
N ARG A 536 -33.10 8.27 39.64
CA ARG A 536 -32.07 8.50 38.62
C ARG A 536 -31.20 7.25 38.40
N ARG A 537 -30.81 6.54 39.47
CA ARG A 537 -30.00 5.31 39.37
C ARG A 537 -30.74 4.20 38.60
N ARG A 538 -32.07 4.17 38.60
CA ARG A 538 -32.88 3.20 37.86
C ARG A 538 -33.03 3.56 36.38
N GLU A 539 -33.16 4.84 36.09
CA GLU A 539 -33.49 5.34 34.76
C GLU A 539 -32.29 5.78 33.90
N GLU A 540 -31.20 6.13 34.56
CA GLU A 540 -30.02 6.65 33.91
C GLU A 540 -28.85 5.65 33.94
N LYS A 541 -27.85 5.86 33.07
CA LYS A 541 -26.63 5.05 33.08
C LYS A 541 -25.87 5.22 34.40
N PRO A 542 -25.21 4.21 34.94
CA PRO A 542 -24.54 4.26 36.25
C PRO A 542 -23.59 5.43 36.44
N ASN A 543 -22.92 5.89 35.39
CA ASN A 543 -21.97 7.01 35.42
C ASN A 543 -22.54 8.28 34.81
N SER A 544 -23.88 8.47 34.84
CA SER A 544 -24.48 9.71 34.31
C SER A 544 -24.08 10.92 35.18
N PRO A 545 -23.64 12.05 34.58
CA PRO A 545 -23.42 13.30 35.32
C PRO A 545 -24.62 13.76 36.12
N ALA A 546 -25.83 13.43 35.70
CA ALA A 546 -27.04 13.77 36.45
C ALA A 546 -27.13 13.05 37.80
N ILE A 547 -26.58 11.81 37.91
CA ILE A 547 -26.44 11.12 39.18
C ILE A 547 -25.45 11.85 40.11
N ALA A 548 -24.33 12.35 39.55
CA ALA A 548 -23.37 13.12 40.33
C ALA A 548 -23.99 14.40 40.91
N ILE A 549 -24.83 15.10 40.13
CA ILE A 549 -25.55 16.28 40.60
C ILE A 549 -26.54 15.94 41.73
N ALA A 550 -27.28 14.82 41.58
CA ALA A 550 -28.21 14.36 42.61
C ALA A 550 -27.46 13.96 43.90
N LEU A 551 -26.33 13.26 43.77
CA LEU A 551 -25.44 12.94 44.89
C LEU A 551 -24.86 14.21 45.57
N LYS A 552 -24.44 15.22 44.80
CA LYS A 552 -24.01 16.49 45.33
C LYS A 552 -25.11 17.14 46.18
N ASN A 553 -26.31 17.24 45.63
CA ASN A 553 -27.46 17.85 46.36
C ASN A 553 -27.81 17.06 47.63
N LEU A 554 -27.77 15.71 47.56
CA LEU A 554 -27.99 14.86 48.73
C LEU A 554 -26.90 15.05 49.77
N GLY A 555 -25.63 15.08 49.37
CA GLY A 555 -24.49 15.28 50.25
C GLY A 555 -24.54 16.64 50.95
N GLU A 556 -24.98 17.73 50.25
CA GLU A 556 -25.20 19.02 50.86
C GLU A 556 -26.28 18.97 51.94
N SER A 557 -27.42 18.32 51.67
CA SER A 557 -28.49 18.19 52.66
C SER A 557 -28.08 17.33 53.84
N GLN A 558 -27.33 16.22 53.62
CA GLN A 558 -26.78 15.41 54.69
C GLN A 558 -25.80 16.17 55.57
N LEU A 559 -24.94 17.02 54.97
CA LEU A 559 -24.03 17.88 55.73
C LEU A 559 -24.79 18.85 56.60
N PHE A 560 -25.83 19.52 56.08
CA PHE A 560 -26.71 20.38 56.87
C PHE A 560 -27.50 19.65 57.97
N HIS A 561 -27.71 18.35 57.81
CA HIS A 561 -28.36 17.48 58.80
C HIS A 561 -27.37 16.83 59.76
N HIS A 562 -26.10 17.18 59.71
CA HIS A 562 -25.00 16.64 60.51
C HIS A 562 -24.73 15.15 60.27
N GLU A 563 -25.13 14.61 59.12
CA GLU A 563 -24.84 13.26 58.66
C GLU A 563 -23.50 13.22 57.91
N THR A 564 -22.41 13.58 58.57
CA THR A 564 -21.10 13.88 57.99
C THR A 564 -20.52 12.73 57.20
N GLU A 565 -20.63 11.50 57.71
CA GLU A 565 -20.11 10.30 57.01
C GLU A 565 -20.95 9.92 55.75
N ALA A 566 -22.25 10.14 55.79
CA ALA A 566 -23.11 9.94 54.62
C ALA A 566 -22.82 11.00 53.55
N ALA A 567 -22.69 12.26 53.97
CA ALA A 567 -22.33 13.36 53.08
C ALA A 567 -20.98 13.10 52.36
N ARG A 568 -19.97 12.62 53.09
CA ARG A 568 -18.67 12.27 52.52
C ARG A 568 -18.79 11.23 51.41
N LYS A 569 -19.52 10.14 51.66
CA LYS A 569 -19.75 9.10 50.68
C LYS A 569 -20.44 9.61 49.40
N SER A 570 -21.48 10.47 49.61
CA SER A 570 -22.21 11.06 48.50
C SER A 570 -21.30 11.96 47.62
N PHE A 571 -20.47 12.78 48.25
CA PHE A 571 -19.53 13.64 47.50
C PHE A 571 -18.41 12.85 46.82
N ASP A 572 -17.84 11.81 47.46
CA ASP A 572 -16.81 10.98 46.86
C ASP A 572 -17.33 10.20 45.64
N GLU A 573 -18.54 9.64 45.70
CA GLU A 573 -19.20 9.00 44.58
C GLU A 573 -19.49 10.01 43.44
N ALA A 574 -20.02 11.20 43.79
CA ALA A 574 -20.26 12.26 42.80
C ALA A 574 -18.97 12.68 42.08
N ARG A 575 -17.88 12.86 42.83
CA ARG A 575 -16.56 13.21 42.29
C ARG A 575 -16.06 12.13 41.32
N GLN A 576 -16.10 10.85 41.70
CA GLN A 576 -15.70 9.75 40.85
C GLN A 576 -16.47 9.69 39.52
N ILE A 577 -17.78 9.94 39.57
CA ILE A 577 -18.60 9.98 38.35
C ILE A 577 -18.17 11.11 37.43
N LEU A 578 -17.93 12.32 37.95
CA LEU A 578 -17.48 13.44 37.14
C LEU A 578 -16.07 13.23 36.58
N GLU A 579 -15.15 12.66 37.36
CA GLU A 579 -13.82 12.27 36.90
C GLU A 579 -13.88 11.26 35.75
N ALA A 580 -14.74 10.24 35.84
CA ALA A 580 -14.96 9.24 34.80
C ALA A 580 -15.56 9.82 33.50
N ASN A 581 -16.13 11.02 33.55
CA ASN A 581 -16.69 11.74 32.39
C ASN A 581 -15.84 12.94 31.95
N ASP A 582 -14.59 13.06 32.39
CA ASP A 582 -13.70 14.18 32.08
C ASP A 582 -14.26 15.56 32.41
N GLN A 583 -15.08 15.66 33.49
CA GLN A 583 -15.80 16.86 33.89
C GLN A 583 -15.15 17.60 35.09
N GLN A 584 -13.84 17.50 35.28
CA GLN A 584 -13.11 18.15 36.35
C GLN A 584 -13.07 19.69 36.26
N ALA A 585 -13.40 20.24 35.08
CA ALA A 585 -13.44 21.70 34.86
C ALA A 585 -14.84 22.31 35.07
N THR A 586 -15.84 21.54 35.56
CA THR A 586 -17.20 22.01 35.76
C THR A 586 -17.40 22.67 37.12
N SER A 587 -18.45 23.48 37.22
CA SER A 587 -18.90 24.10 38.47
C SER A 587 -19.27 23.04 39.51
N GLU A 588 -19.93 21.99 39.10
CA GLU A 588 -20.34 20.88 39.95
C GLU A 588 -19.15 20.18 40.61
N TYR A 589 -18.05 19.97 39.87
CA TYR A 589 -16.84 19.36 40.41
C TYR A 589 -16.16 20.28 41.43
N ALA A 590 -16.12 21.58 41.14
CA ALA A 590 -15.57 22.57 42.05
C ALA A 590 -16.38 22.70 43.37
N ASP A 591 -17.71 22.68 43.28
CA ASP A 591 -18.62 22.65 44.44
C ASP A 591 -18.42 21.40 45.30
N ILE A 592 -18.31 20.22 44.67
CA ILE A 592 -18.06 18.95 45.37
C ILE A 592 -16.72 19.01 46.11
N ALA A 593 -15.66 19.54 45.45
CA ALA A 593 -14.35 19.68 46.08
C ALA A 593 -14.39 20.58 47.33
N LEU A 594 -15.12 21.72 47.25
CA LEU A 594 -15.36 22.58 48.38
C LEU A 594 -16.13 21.87 49.51
N ASN A 595 -17.20 21.16 49.18
CA ASN A 595 -18.02 20.47 50.15
C ASN A 595 -17.28 19.33 50.86
N ILE A 596 -16.39 18.62 50.14
CA ILE A 596 -15.49 17.67 50.79
C ILE A 596 -14.62 18.35 51.85
N GLY A 597 -14.10 19.55 51.59
CA GLY A 597 -13.35 20.32 52.57
C GLY A 597 -14.23 20.72 53.79
N ARG A 598 -15.52 21.04 53.59
CA ARG A 598 -16.48 21.33 54.67
C ARG A 598 -16.76 20.09 55.52
N VAL A 599 -16.87 18.92 54.88
CA VAL A 599 -17.01 17.63 55.60
C VAL A 599 -15.83 17.39 56.54
N GLU A 600 -14.58 17.63 56.08
CA GLU A 600 -13.41 17.44 56.95
C GLU A 600 -13.37 18.47 58.10
N TYR A 601 -13.86 19.68 57.89
CA TYR A 601 -14.06 20.64 58.96
C TYR A 601 -15.01 20.14 60.04
N ASP A 602 -16.17 19.62 59.64
CA ASP A 602 -17.17 19.06 60.58
C ASP A 602 -16.68 17.79 61.29
N ARG A 603 -15.73 17.04 60.67
CA ARG A 603 -15.04 15.91 61.30
C ARG A 603 -13.98 16.34 62.32
N GLY A 604 -13.65 17.62 62.37
CA GLY A 604 -12.64 18.18 63.26
C GLY A 604 -11.22 18.16 62.70
N ASP A 605 -11.02 17.76 61.44
CA ASP A 605 -9.70 17.79 60.80
C ASP A 605 -9.50 19.16 60.08
N ALA A 606 -9.16 20.16 60.88
CA ALA A 606 -8.93 21.52 60.35
C ALA A 606 -7.75 21.61 59.38
N VAL A 607 -6.74 20.72 59.48
CA VAL A 607 -5.59 20.73 58.57
C VAL A 607 -5.99 20.23 57.22
N GLN A 608 -6.70 19.12 57.13
CA GLN A 608 -7.18 18.55 55.90
C GLN A 608 -8.27 19.42 55.26
N ALA A 609 -9.19 20.00 56.08
CA ALA A 609 -10.19 20.92 55.62
C ALA A 609 -9.58 22.14 54.92
N ARG A 610 -8.57 22.77 55.54
CA ARG A 610 -7.82 23.88 54.93
C ARG A 610 -7.25 23.53 53.58
N HIS A 611 -6.48 22.43 53.51
CA HIS A 611 -5.85 21.99 52.28
C HIS A 611 -6.88 21.81 51.16
N LEU A 612 -8.00 21.16 51.46
CA LEU A 612 -9.05 20.87 50.45
C LEU A 612 -9.77 22.14 50.00
N ILE A 613 -10.12 23.05 50.91
CA ILE A 613 -10.79 24.32 50.58
C ILE A 613 -9.86 25.23 49.76
N GLU A 614 -8.58 25.35 50.16
CA GLU A 614 -7.57 26.10 49.40
C GLU A 614 -7.38 25.52 47.99
N ALA A 615 -7.38 24.19 47.83
CA ALA A 615 -7.32 23.52 46.51
C ALA A 615 -8.59 23.71 45.66
N ALA A 616 -9.77 23.85 46.28
CA ALA A 616 -11.03 24.08 45.58
C ALA A 616 -11.17 25.53 45.06
N LEU A 617 -10.56 26.50 45.70
CA LEU A 617 -10.68 27.93 45.35
C LEU A 617 -10.27 28.26 43.90
N PRO A 618 -9.13 27.75 43.34
CA PRO A 618 -8.80 27.95 41.94
C PRO A 618 -9.84 27.34 40.98
N LEU A 619 -10.37 26.16 41.29
CA LEU A 619 -11.42 25.50 40.49
C LEU A 619 -12.69 26.33 40.48
N LEU A 620 -13.12 26.81 41.65
CA LEU A 620 -14.29 27.70 41.78
C LEU A 620 -14.11 29.02 41.01
N ARG A 621 -12.92 29.63 41.09
CA ARG A 621 -12.61 30.85 40.33
C ARG A 621 -12.66 30.63 38.83
N SER A 622 -12.18 29.47 38.36
CA SER A 622 -12.22 29.06 36.94
C SER A 622 -13.65 28.82 36.44
N ALA A 623 -14.47 28.18 37.27
CA ALA A 623 -15.82 27.77 36.91
C ALA A 623 -16.83 28.94 36.98
N TYR A 624 -16.77 29.76 38.04
CA TYR A 624 -17.76 30.78 38.29
C TYR A 624 -17.28 32.23 38.01
N GLY A 625 -15.96 32.41 37.88
CA GLY A 625 -15.36 33.74 37.83
C GLY A 625 -15.03 34.31 39.23
N PRO A 626 -14.06 35.25 39.32
CA PRO A 626 -13.45 35.65 40.58
C PRO A 626 -14.38 36.44 41.52
N GLN A 627 -15.49 36.98 41.03
CA GLN A 627 -16.43 37.84 41.81
C GLN A 627 -17.76 37.13 42.13
N HIS A 628 -17.86 35.83 41.88
CA HIS A 628 -19.10 35.08 42.12
C HIS A 628 -19.31 34.79 43.61
N ALA A 629 -20.56 34.76 44.05
CA ALA A 629 -20.94 34.55 45.45
C ALA A 629 -20.40 33.22 46.03
N GLU A 630 -20.25 32.17 45.21
CA GLU A 630 -19.69 30.88 45.65
C GLU A 630 -18.22 30.99 46.09
N ILE A 631 -17.45 31.93 45.51
CA ILE A 631 -16.10 32.21 45.99
C ILE A 631 -16.13 32.82 47.40
N GLY A 632 -17.10 33.73 47.64
CA GLY A 632 -17.35 34.27 48.98
C GLY A 632 -17.69 33.19 50.00
N SER A 633 -18.53 32.25 49.63
CA SER A 633 -18.92 31.09 50.45
C SER A 633 -17.73 30.19 50.79
N ALA A 634 -16.85 29.90 49.78
CA ALA A 634 -15.62 29.15 50.01
C ALA A 634 -14.64 29.89 50.94
N LEU A 635 -14.50 31.20 50.79
CA LEU A 635 -13.66 32.03 51.67
C LEU A 635 -14.18 32.09 53.10
N ILE A 636 -15.51 32.12 53.31
CA ILE A 636 -16.13 32.02 54.65
C ILE A 636 -15.77 30.64 55.25
N SER A 637 -15.92 29.56 54.49
CA SER A 637 -15.57 28.21 54.97
C SER A 637 -14.09 28.13 55.36
N LEU A 638 -13.18 28.72 54.57
CA LEU A 638 -11.77 28.80 54.91
C LEU A 638 -11.54 29.66 56.17
N GLY A 639 -12.30 30.73 56.32
CA GLY A 639 -12.24 31.59 57.49
C GLY A 639 -12.58 30.85 58.80
N TYR A 640 -13.59 29.97 58.81
CA TYR A 640 -13.92 29.12 59.94
C TYR A 640 -12.82 28.10 60.27
N VAL A 641 -12.16 27.54 59.24
CA VAL A 641 -11.02 26.66 59.46
C VAL A 641 -9.85 27.43 60.10
N LEU A 642 -9.55 28.64 59.61
CA LEU A 642 -8.50 29.49 60.16
C LEU A 642 -8.81 29.95 61.59
N GLN A 643 -10.08 30.23 61.90
CA GLN A 643 -10.58 30.51 63.26
C GLN A 643 -10.27 29.34 64.19
N TRP A 644 -10.58 28.11 63.78
CA TRP A 644 -10.28 26.90 64.57
C TRP A 644 -8.79 26.74 64.82
N GLN A 645 -7.96 27.13 63.86
CA GLN A 645 -6.49 27.10 63.98
C GLN A 645 -5.92 28.30 64.75
N ASN A 646 -6.76 29.25 65.19
CA ASN A 646 -6.38 30.51 65.82
C ASN A 646 -5.49 31.43 64.93
N GLU A 647 -5.59 31.29 63.60
CA GLU A 647 -4.85 32.06 62.60
C GLU A 647 -5.64 33.32 62.20
N TYR A 648 -5.81 34.26 63.10
CA TYR A 648 -6.70 35.44 62.94
C TYR A 648 -6.22 36.44 61.88
N GLY A 649 -4.92 36.53 61.58
CA GLY A 649 -4.39 37.38 60.51
C GLY A 649 -4.77 36.89 59.12
N PRO A 650 -4.48 35.63 58.75
CA PRO A 650 -4.99 35.00 57.53
C PRO A 650 -6.54 35.02 57.45
N MET A 651 -7.24 34.77 58.56
CA MET A 651 -8.71 34.84 58.63
C MET A 651 -9.25 36.26 58.24
N GLU A 652 -8.62 37.33 58.67
CA GLU A 652 -8.96 38.72 58.27
C GLU A 652 -8.82 38.83 56.73
N GLY A 653 -7.73 38.32 56.17
CA GLY A 653 -7.48 38.35 54.71
C GLY A 653 -8.61 37.74 53.89
N VAL A 654 -9.04 36.53 54.25
CA VAL A 654 -10.12 35.82 53.52
C VAL A 654 -11.48 36.47 53.79
N ALA A 655 -11.74 36.93 55.04
CA ALA A 655 -12.98 37.63 55.39
C ALA A 655 -13.15 38.94 54.61
N ARG A 656 -12.11 39.75 54.44
CA ARG A 656 -12.14 40.99 53.64
C ARG A 656 -12.43 40.69 52.17
N GLN A 657 -11.81 39.64 51.60
CA GLN A 657 -12.12 39.21 50.23
C GLN A 657 -13.59 38.77 50.09
N ALA A 658 -14.11 37.98 51.02
CA ALA A 658 -15.51 37.55 51.03
C ALA A 658 -16.47 38.76 51.11
N VAL A 659 -16.22 39.70 52.01
CA VAL A 659 -17.00 40.95 52.13
C VAL A 659 -17.00 41.74 50.84
N GLN A 660 -15.83 41.92 50.23
CA GLN A 660 -15.70 42.60 48.94
C GLN A 660 -16.52 41.92 47.81
N ILE A 661 -16.48 40.60 47.71
CA ILE A 661 -17.28 39.85 46.74
C ILE A 661 -18.77 40.06 46.99
N TYR A 662 -19.23 39.92 48.23
CA TYR A 662 -20.63 40.05 48.56
C TYR A 662 -21.16 41.47 48.45
N GLN A 663 -20.32 42.50 48.67
CA GLN A 663 -20.70 43.92 48.43
C GLN A 663 -21.13 44.18 46.98
N HIS A 664 -20.58 43.43 46.03
CA HIS A 664 -20.88 43.58 44.60
C HIS A 664 -21.94 42.61 44.09
N SER A 665 -22.16 41.49 44.80
CA SER A 665 -22.99 40.37 44.28
C SER A 665 -24.37 40.24 44.99
N VAL A 666 -24.54 40.78 46.21
CA VAL A 666 -25.78 40.62 46.98
C VAL A 666 -26.17 41.89 47.72
N PRO A 667 -27.47 42.03 48.11
CA PRO A 667 -27.93 43.14 48.93
C PRO A 667 -27.24 43.23 50.30
N GLU A 668 -27.29 44.41 50.94
CA GLU A 668 -26.62 44.65 52.22
C GLU A 668 -27.07 43.74 53.36
N LEU A 669 -28.34 43.43 53.45
CA LEU A 669 -28.92 42.52 54.46
C LEU A 669 -28.95 41.06 54.05
N HIS A 670 -28.14 40.66 53.03
CA HIS A 670 -28.08 39.28 52.65
C HIS A 670 -27.38 38.41 53.70
N PRO A 671 -27.91 37.25 54.07
CA PRO A 671 -27.35 36.37 55.10
C PRO A 671 -25.86 36.08 54.96
N ASP A 672 -25.41 35.76 53.74
CA ASP A 672 -24.01 35.38 53.48
C ASP A 672 -23.07 36.60 53.60
N ARG A 673 -23.53 37.81 53.23
CA ARG A 673 -22.78 39.02 53.41
C ARG A 673 -22.62 39.38 54.94
N LEU A 674 -23.68 39.22 55.69
CA LEU A 674 -23.64 39.38 57.13
C LEU A 674 -22.72 38.37 57.80
N GLN A 675 -22.65 37.18 57.27
CA GLN A 675 -21.74 36.11 57.73
C GLN A 675 -20.26 36.49 57.50
N ALA A 676 -19.93 37.00 56.27
CA ALA A 676 -18.60 37.47 55.94
C ALA A 676 -18.17 38.66 56.77
N GLU A 677 -19.10 39.66 57.03
CA GLU A 677 -18.88 40.84 57.92
C GLU A 677 -18.69 40.37 59.38
N SER A 678 -19.46 39.37 59.85
CA SER A 678 -19.27 38.71 61.14
C SER A 678 -17.88 38.10 61.30
N LEU A 679 -17.45 37.35 60.33
CA LEU A 679 -16.13 36.71 60.33
C LEU A 679 -14.99 37.72 60.34
N LEU A 680 -15.13 38.83 59.61
CA LEU A 680 -14.21 39.94 59.66
C LEU A 680 -14.18 40.63 61.04
N ALA A 681 -15.34 40.90 61.63
CA ALA A 681 -15.46 41.47 62.93
C ALA A 681 -14.77 40.64 64.03
N GLU A 682 -15.00 39.33 64.00
CA GLU A 682 -14.40 38.34 64.88
C GLU A 682 -12.88 38.21 64.69
N SER A 683 -12.40 38.29 63.49
CA SER A 683 -10.96 38.23 63.20
C SER A 683 -10.22 39.47 63.82
N LEU A 684 -10.80 40.64 63.65
CA LEU A 684 -10.27 41.89 64.23
C LEU A 684 -10.30 41.87 65.77
N PHE A 685 -11.40 41.39 66.31
CA PHE A 685 -11.58 41.25 67.77
C PHE A 685 -10.51 40.32 68.37
N ASN A 686 -10.30 39.13 67.79
CA ASN A 686 -9.34 38.19 68.30
C ASN A 686 -7.89 38.61 68.11
N GLN A 687 -7.59 39.50 67.16
CA GLN A 687 -6.30 40.17 67.02
C GLN A 687 -6.06 41.27 68.03
N GLY A 688 -7.05 41.60 68.91
CA GLY A 688 -6.95 42.69 69.91
C GLY A 688 -7.18 44.07 69.31
N ARG A 689 -7.61 44.19 68.06
CA ARG A 689 -7.92 45.47 67.37
C ARG A 689 -9.34 45.93 67.69
N ILE A 690 -9.57 46.21 69.01
CA ILE A 690 -10.89 46.46 69.60
C ILE A 690 -11.58 47.64 68.96
N GLU A 691 -10.86 48.77 68.73
CA GLU A 691 -11.41 49.96 68.11
C GLU A 691 -11.91 49.79 66.68
N GLU A 692 -11.26 48.92 65.91
CA GLU A 692 -11.69 48.62 64.56
C GLU A 692 -12.82 47.55 64.53
N ALA A 693 -12.82 46.58 65.44
CA ALA A 693 -13.83 45.56 65.57
C ALA A 693 -15.20 46.14 66.04
N ALA A 694 -15.19 47.10 66.97
CA ALA A 694 -16.39 47.54 67.65
C ALA A 694 -17.50 48.00 66.70
N PRO A 695 -17.29 48.95 65.78
CA PRO A 695 -18.36 49.48 64.94
C PRO A 695 -18.92 48.34 64.02
N LEU A 696 -18.07 47.35 63.64
CA LEU A 696 -18.49 46.26 62.78
C LEU A 696 -19.29 45.19 63.53
N VAL A 697 -18.87 44.84 64.77
CA VAL A 697 -19.60 43.93 65.65
C VAL A 697 -21.01 44.42 65.91
N GLU A 698 -21.14 45.74 66.26
CA GLU A 698 -22.42 46.40 66.56
C GLU A 698 -23.33 46.41 65.31
N LYS A 699 -22.79 46.85 64.18
CA LYS A 699 -23.52 46.84 62.89
C LYS A 699 -24.07 45.46 62.57
N VAL A 700 -23.20 44.43 62.54
CA VAL A 700 -23.58 43.11 62.20
C VAL A 700 -24.60 42.49 63.13
N PHE A 701 -24.51 42.77 64.42
CA PHE A 701 -25.49 42.36 65.42
C PHE A 701 -26.89 42.94 65.08
N LEU A 702 -27.01 44.27 64.91
CA LEU A 702 -28.29 44.89 64.53
C LEU A 702 -28.83 44.39 63.20
N ASP A 703 -27.99 44.20 62.23
CA ASP A 703 -28.42 43.71 60.90
C ASP A 703 -28.84 42.24 60.93
N LYS A 704 -28.16 41.37 61.69
CA LYS A 704 -28.60 40.02 61.95
C LYS A 704 -29.94 39.99 62.70
N GLN A 705 -30.18 40.85 63.69
CA GLN A 705 -31.46 40.95 64.38
C GLN A 705 -32.61 41.26 63.41
N LYS A 706 -32.40 42.25 62.52
CA LYS A 706 -33.42 42.62 61.50
C LYS A 706 -33.74 41.45 60.56
N VAL A 707 -32.75 40.65 60.18
CA VAL A 707 -32.90 39.56 59.17
C VAL A 707 -33.42 38.26 59.78
N PHE A 708 -32.91 37.90 60.97
CA PHE A 708 -33.15 36.53 61.52
C PHE A 708 -34.10 36.58 62.75
N GLY A 709 -34.37 37.77 63.32
CA GLY A 709 -35.14 37.93 64.57
C GLY A 709 -34.32 37.51 65.80
N ASP A 710 -34.78 38.04 66.96
CA ASP A 710 -34.03 37.96 68.24
C ASP A 710 -33.73 36.56 68.76
N LYS A 711 -34.58 35.57 68.39
CA LYS A 711 -34.49 34.17 68.85
C LYS A 711 -33.60 33.27 67.97
N SER A 712 -32.93 33.82 67.01
CA SER A 712 -32.09 33.07 66.13
C SER A 712 -30.72 32.70 66.71
N SER A 713 -30.24 31.47 66.55
CA SER A 713 -28.89 31.07 66.97
C SER A 713 -27.79 31.95 66.33
N ARG A 714 -28.00 32.45 65.13
CA ARG A 714 -27.09 33.37 64.40
C ARG A 714 -26.98 34.72 65.05
N VAL A 715 -28.05 35.19 65.73
CA VAL A 715 -28.06 36.43 66.51
C VAL A 715 -27.40 36.19 67.88
N ALA A 716 -27.66 35.01 68.49
CA ALA A 716 -27.05 34.67 69.77
C ALA A 716 -25.51 34.55 69.68
N GLU A 717 -24.98 33.96 68.62
CA GLU A 717 -23.53 33.95 68.37
C GLU A 717 -22.94 35.34 68.27
N GLN A 718 -23.59 36.27 67.57
CA GLN A 718 -23.12 37.66 67.43
C GLN A 718 -23.27 38.42 68.70
N LEU A 719 -24.31 38.14 69.50
CA LEU A 719 -24.54 38.76 70.81
C LEU A 719 -23.42 38.34 71.79
N GLN A 720 -22.97 37.09 71.75
CA GLN A 720 -21.83 36.66 72.56
C GLN A 720 -20.55 37.47 72.25
N LEU A 721 -20.28 37.67 70.94
CA LEU A 721 -19.14 38.51 70.55
C LEU A 721 -19.29 39.97 71.02
N LEU A 722 -20.49 40.53 70.94
CA LEU A 722 -20.78 41.89 71.41
C LEU A 722 -20.60 42.00 72.94
N ILE A 723 -21.05 40.99 73.70
CA ILE A 723 -20.87 40.97 75.18
C ILE A 723 -19.36 40.93 75.49
N GLU A 724 -18.56 40.07 74.83
CA GLU A 724 -17.14 39.98 75.08
C GLU A 724 -16.39 41.26 74.66
N LEU A 725 -16.84 41.89 73.56
CA LEU A 725 -16.33 43.20 73.13
C LEU A 725 -16.54 44.24 74.21
N ARG A 726 -17.78 44.35 74.80
CA ARG A 726 -18.07 45.30 75.88
C ARG A 726 -17.20 45.03 77.13
N ARG A 727 -16.97 43.78 77.44
CA ARG A 727 -16.05 43.40 78.54
C ARG A 727 -14.63 43.92 78.32
N ARG A 728 -14.08 43.71 77.08
CA ARG A 728 -12.73 44.21 76.78
C ARG A 728 -12.62 45.74 76.71
N GLN A 729 -13.73 46.42 76.40
CA GLN A 729 -13.82 47.89 76.47
C GLN A 729 -13.98 48.42 77.89
N GLY A 730 -14.11 47.58 78.92
CA GLY A 730 -14.38 47.99 80.28
C GLY A 730 -15.82 48.40 80.52
N ARG A 731 -16.74 48.23 79.60
CA ARG A 731 -18.18 48.57 79.65
C ARG A 731 -18.95 47.43 80.30
N LEU A 732 -18.66 47.12 81.58
CA LEU A 732 -19.13 45.92 82.26
C LEU A 732 -20.65 45.93 82.49
N VAL A 733 -21.24 47.07 82.75
CA VAL A 733 -22.70 47.21 82.95
C VAL A 733 -23.46 46.85 81.70
N GLU A 734 -23.07 47.35 80.55
CA GLU A 734 -23.67 46.99 79.24
C GLU A 734 -23.48 45.52 78.90
N ALA A 735 -22.32 44.99 79.22
CA ALA A 735 -22.05 43.53 78.99
C ALA A 735 -22.99 42.66 79.86
N GLU A 736 -23.27 43.09 81.09
CA GLU A 736 -24.19 42.36 81.99
C GLU A 736 -25.64 42.48 81.50
N GLU A 737 -26.08 43.65 81.05
CA GLU A 737 -27.40 43.86 80.47
C GLU A 737 -27.63 42.99 79.28
N LEU A 738 -26.72 42.98 78.28
CA LEU A 738 -26.77 42.14 77.09
C LEU A 738 -26.73 40.66 77.45
N ALA A 739 -25.98 40.24 78.45
CA ALA A 739 -25.93 38.85 78.90
C ALA A 739 -27.21 38.33 79.56
N ARG A 740 -28.03 39.29 80.18
CA ARG A 740 -29.36 38.95 80.72
C ARG A 740 -30.43 38.81 79.61
N GLU A 741 -30.26 39.55 78.52
CA GLU A 741 -31.13 39.45 77.33
C GLU A 741 -30.86 38.24 76.47
N ALA A 742 -29.65 37.63 76.50
CA ALA A 742 -29.22 36.44 75.78
C ALA A 742 -29.89 35.17 76.29
#